data_4eb0044996edc28173ed0e824e30ce6c
#
_entry.id   4eb0044996edc28173ed0e824e30ce6c
#
_cell.length_a   1.000
_cell.length_b   1.000
_cell.length_c   1.000
_cell.angle_alpha   90.00
_cell.angle_beta   90.00
_cell.angle_gamma   90.00
#
_symmetry.space_group_name_H-M   'P 1'
#
loop_
_entity.id
_entity.type
_entity.pdbx_description
1 polymer ?
#
loop_
_entity_poly.entity_id
_entity_poly.type
_entity_poly.pdbx_seq_one_letter_code
_entity_poly.pdbx_strand_id
1 'polypeptide(L)'
;LNNVRKWLGPLFPIAAAAATLLLLMFVSRMALALWQIERVDAAQGWSHLLLSGLRIDIASVCYLLILPALLSSFISGEHILGRLWHVILRLWITAGLWLVVYMETATVPFILEYDLRPNRLFIEYLVYPKEVFSMLWSGYKLELFIGLLVSVSTLMLGWRWSRKWVSGLSYPKWYWRPVIALLVVALGVMGARSSLGHRPLNPAMVAFSSDPLVNDLVLNSSYSVIFAAKQMGSESSAFEFYPTMDKEKIIHEVRETMLVDKTDFVSTDSPTLAKHTASYQGKPKNIVILLLESHGARYVSRLGGIDTSPNLDKLIGEGWAFSRMYATGTRSVRGIEAVTTGFSPTPARSVVKLGKSQNNFFTIADLLKSKGYHTQFVYGGESHFDNMKSFFLGNGFTDIQDFQTFESPEFVGSWGASDEDLYNKADALFTSLDKQEQPFFSLVFSSSNHSPFEYPDGKITPFNSPKNTVENAVKYADYAVGKFIEKAKKSSYWDNTVFLIVADHDARTTGDLPVPIGHFKIPAIFLGGGIEPKFDTRLTSQLDLPPTLLSLAGVSSTHPMIGHDLTQDVPEQKQRAIMQRDKNFGWMTADNNVVILRPEMAISTYRYHPDTETLTDTPVDAKTVERAHAHAMWGSLAFNEDFYRAQPTY
;
A
#
# COMPACT_ATOMS: atom_id res chain seq x y z
N LEU A 1 -17.31 36.14 25.31
CA LEU A 1 -16.52 35.09 26.01
C LEU A 1 -17.21 34.59 27.27
N ASN A 2 -17.71 35.49 28.17
CA ASN A 2 -18.37 35.09 29.43
C ASN A 2 -19.66 34.27 29.20
N ASN A 3 -20.46 34.57 28.19
CA ASN A 3 -21.67 33.82 27.86
C ASN A 3 -21.34 32.43 27.30
N VAL A 4 -20.34 32.33 26.41
CA VAL A 4 -19.87 31.06 25.86
C VAL A 4 -19.30 30.16 26.96
N ARG A 5 -18.54 30.72 27.88
CA ARG A 5 -18.00 30.00 29.05
C ARG A 5 -19.10 29.41 29.93
N LYS A 6 -20.16 30.20 30.22
CA LYS A 6 -21.30 29.72 31.01
C LYS A 6 -22.06 28.60 30.28
N TRP A 7 -22.20 28.71 28.95
CA TRP A 7 -22.95 27.74 28.16
C TRP A 7 -22.18 26.41 28.00
N LEU A 8 -20.87 26.46 27.69
CA LEU A 8 -20.03 25.27 27.57
C LEU A 8 -19.66 24.64 28.93
N GLY A 9 -19.71 25.40 30.01
CA GLY A 9 -19.43 24.87 31.34
C GLY A 9 -18.06 24.18 31.44
N PRO A 10 -18.01 22.92 31.92
CA PRO A 10 -16.76 22.17 32.09
C PRO A 10 -16.06 21.83 30.76
N LEU A 11 -16.75 21.94 29.62
CA LEU A 11 -16.16 21.72 28.30
C LEU A 11 -15.48 22.99 27.73
N PHE A 12 -15.63 24.15 28.34
CA PHE A 12 -15.01 25.38 27.84
C PHE A 12 -13.49 25.29 27.68
N PRO A 13 -12.71 24.75 28.66
CA PRO A 13 -11.27 24.59 28.49
C PRO A 13 -10.91 23.69 27.28
N ILE A 14 -11.70 22.65 27.04
CA ILE A 14 -11.53 21.71 25.91
C ILE A 14 -11.79 22.45 24.59
N ALA A 15 -12.89 23.19 24.49
CA ALA A 15 -13.23 23.94 23.28
C ALA A 15 -12.20 25.03 22.96
N ALA A 16 -11.71 25.72 24.01
CA ALA A 16 -10.65 26.74 23.88
C ALA A 16 -9.32 26.10 23.41
N ALA A 17 -8.96 24.97 23.99
CA ALA A 17 -7.79 24.20 23.55
C ALA A 17 -7.95 23.72 22.11
N ALA A 18 -9.10 23.15 21.73
CA ALA A 18 -9.40 22.70 20.38
C ALA A 18 -9.26 23.83 19.35
N ALA A 19 -9.90 25.00 19.64
CA ALA A 19 -9.80 26.16 18.76
C ALA A 19 -8.36 26.66 18.60
N THR A 20 -7.58 26.67 19.70
CA THR A 20 -6.17 27.08 19.67
C THR A 20 -5.32 26.10 18.86
N LEU A 21 -5.49 24.79 19.07
CA LEU A 21 -4.77 23.75 18.32
C LEU A 21 -5.08 23.79 16.82
N LEU A 22 -6.37 23.91 16.46
CA LEU A 22 -6.79 24.04 15.05
C LEU A 22 -6.17 25.28 14.40
N LEU A 23 -6.15 26.41 15.10
CA LEU A 23 -5.54 27.64 14.59
C LEU A 23 -4.03 27.46 14.38
N LEU A 24 -3.32 26.85 15.33
CA LEU A 24 -1.88 26.62 15.26
C LEU A 24 -1.52 25.70 14.08
N MET A 25 -2.23 24.58 13.93
CA MET A 25 -2.03 23.65 12.82
C MET A 25 -2.33 24.31 11.48
N PHE A 26 -3.42 25.09 11.39
CA PHE A 26 -3.78 25.83 10.18
C PHE A 26 -2.71 26.87 9.80
N VAL A 27 -2.24 27.66 10.76
CA VAL A 27 -1.20 28.68 10.51
C VAL A 27 0.11 28.01 10.07
N SER A 28 0.51 26.92 10.73
CA SER A 28 1.70 26.16 10.34
C SER A 28 1.58 25.62 8.90
N ARG A 29 0.43 25.00 8.57
CA ARG A 29 0.18 24.49 7.21
C ARG A 29 0.26 25.60 6.18
N MET A 30 -0.36 26.75 6.45
CA MET A 30 -0.33 27.87 5.50
C MET A 30 1.08 28.42 5.33
N ALA A 31 1.86 28.54 6.40
CA ALA A 31 3.24 28.99 6.33
C ALA A 31 4.10 28.04 5.50
N LEU A 32 3.96 26.73 5.71
CA LEU A 32 4.68 25.70 4.92
C LEU A 32 4.23 25.68 3.46
N ALA A 33 2.93 25.83 3.18
CA ALA A 33 2.39 25.88 1.83
C ALA A 33 2.88 27.12 1.06
N LEU A 34 2.94 28.28 1.73
CA LEU A 34 3.48 29.50 1.14
C LEU A 34 4.99 29.40 0.90
N TRP A 35 5.72 28.69 1.77
CA TRP A 35 7.14 28.41 1.55
C TRP A 35 7.39 27.50 0.36
N GLN A 36 6.48 26.56 0.08
CA GLN A 36 6.55 25.60 -1.04
C GLN A 36 5.56 25.95 -2.16
N ILE A 37 5.28 27.23 -2.36
CA ILE A 37 4.17 27.71 -3.20
C ILE A 37 4.24 27.18 -4.65
N GLU A 38 5.43 27.11 -5.22
CA GLU A 38 5.63 26.64 -6.61
C GLU A 38 5.17 25.19 -6.77
N ARG A 39 5.49 24.32 -5.79
CA ARG A 39 5.08 22.91 -5.79
C ARG A 39 3.59 22.76 -5.54
N VAL A 40 3.04 23.56 -4.62
CA VAL A 40 1.60 23.55 -4.31
C VAL A 40 0.78 24.04 -5.50
N ASP A 41 1.23 25.06 -6.21
CA ASP A 41 0.57 25.57 -7.42
C ASP A 41 0.66 24.57 -8.57
N ALA A 42 1.83 23.96 -8.79
CA ALA A 42 2.03 22.94 -9.81
C ALA A 42 1.10 21.72 -9.58
N ALA A 43 0.87 21.36 -8.34
CA ALA A 43 -0.03 20.26 -7.95
C ALA A 43 -1.51 20.69 -7.80
N GLN A 44 -1.86 21.97 -8.03
CA GLN A 44 -3.19 22.56 -7.79
C GLN A 44 -3.71 22.25 -6.36
N GLY A 45 -2.82 22.24 -5.36
CA GLY A 45 -3.01 21.65 -4.04
C GLY A 45 -3.83 22.47 -3.03
N TRP A 46 -4.18 23.74 -3.31
CA TRP A 46 -4.77 24.65 -2.32
C TRP A 46 -6.09 24.14 -1.70
N SER A 47 -6.98 23.59 -2.52
CA SER A 47 -8.25 23.04 -2.01
C SER A 47 -8.04 21.85 -1.09
N HIS A 48 -7.09 20.98 -1.43
CA HIS A 48 -6.72 19.81 -0.62
C HIS A 48 -6.08 20.23 0.71
N LEU A 49 -5.15 21.17 0.68
CA LEU A 49 -4.51 21.72 1.86
C LEU A 49 -5.52 22.37 2.84
N LEU A 50 -6.51 23.10 2.31
CA LEU A 50 -7.52 23.73 3.13
C LEU A 50 -8.56 22.74 3.68
N LEU A 51 -9.19 21.96 2.82
CA LEU A 51 -10.32 21.11 3.19
C LEU A 51 -9.88 19.78 3.84
N SER A 52 -9.00 19.06 3.17
CA SER A 52 -8.49 17.79 3.71
C SER A 52 -7.56 18.00 4.89
N GLY A 53 -6.77 19.08 4.88
CA GLY A 53 -5.93 19.47 6.01
C GLY A 53 -6.73 19.80 7.25
N LEU A 54 -7.82 20.59 7.14
CA LEU A 54 -8.72 20.85 8.27
C LEU A 54 -9.34 19.56 8.82
N ARG A 55 -9.65 18.61 7.95
CA ARG A 55 -10.17 17.29 8.31
C ARG A 55 -9.18 16.47 9.16
N ILE A 56 -7.90 16.48 8.78
CA ILE A 56 -6.80 15.85 9.55
C ILE A 56 -6.64 16.55 10.91
N ASP A 57 -6.69 17.88 10.95
CA ASP A 57 -6.55 18.62 12.18
C ASP A 57 -7.69 18.35 13.16
N ILE A 58 -8.93 18.32 12.68
CA ILE A 58 -10.10 17.96 13.50
C ILE A 58 -9.93 16.55 14.07
N ALA A 59 -9.50 15.59 13.25
CA ALA A 59 -9.24 14.22 13.72
C ALA A 59 -8.16 14.18 14.81
N SER A 60 -7.06 14.90 14.62
CA SER A 60 -5.95 14.98 15.58
C SER A 60 -6.40 15.60 16.90
N VAL A 61 -7.16 16.68 16.84
CA VAL A 61 -7.73 17.35 18.02
C VAL A 61 -8.72 16.45 18.75
N CYS A 62 -9.56 15.71 18.01
CA CYS A 62 -10.48 14.75 18.62
C CYS A 62 -9.74 13.62 19.33
N TYR A 63 -8.72 13.02 18.72
CA TYR A 63 -7.89 12.00 19.37
C TYR A 63 -7.25 12.53 20.67
N LEU A 64 -6.75 13.75 20.66
CA LEU A 64 -6.10 14.35 21.82
C LEU A 64 -7.09 14.71 22.93
N LEU A 65 -8.29 15.21 22.60
CA LEU A 65 -9.18 15.86 23.56
C LEU A 65 -10.43 15.07 23.95
N ILE A 66 -10.77 13.94 23.28
CA ILE A 66 -11.97 13.15 23.60
C ILE A 66 -11.98 12.62 25.03
N LEU A 67 -10.85 12.08 25.49
CA LEU A 67 -10.73 11.55 26.85
C LEU A 67 -10.87 12.64 27.92
N PRO A 68 -10.11 13.75 27.88
CA PRO A 68 -10.30 14.83 28.84
C PRO A 68 -11.67 15.50 28.75
N ALA A 69 -12.30 15.57 27.58
CA ALA A 69 -13.66 16.09 27.42
C ALA A 69 -14.69 15.18 28.11
N LEU A 70 -14.56 13.85 27.91
CA LEU A 70 -15.42 12.89 28.59
C LEU A 70 -15.30 12.96 30.11
N LEU A 71 -14.08 12.96 30.64
CA LEU A 71 -13.83 13.06 32.07
C LEU A 71 -14.34 14.41 32.67
N SER A 72 -14.15 15.49 31.93
CA SER A 72 -14.65 16.81 32.34
C SER A 72 -16.19 16.88 32.44
N SER A 73 -16.91 16.02 31.72
CA SER A 73 -18.37 15.94 31.78
C SER A 73 -18.87 15.44 33.14
N PHE A 74 -18.09 14.61 33.83
CA PHE A 74 -18.47 13.99 35.10
C PHE A 74 -17.83 14.66 36.34
N ILE A 75 -16.59 15.15 36.23
CA ILE A 75 -15.83 15.63 37.36
C ILE A 75 -16.16 17.11 37.63
N SER A 76 -16.71 17.40 38.82
CA SER A 76 -17.00 18.76 39.25
C SER A 76 -15.81 19.40 39.93
N GLY A 77 -15.59 20.72 39.68
CA GLY A 77 -14.52 21.52 40.30
C GLY A 77 -14.74 21.89 41.75
N GLU A 78 -15.92 21.64 42.34
CA GLU A 78 -16.30 22.05 43.70
C GLU A 78 -15.65 21.16 44.78
N HIS A 79 -15.28 19.94 44.46
CA HIS A 79 -14.68 18.97 45.36
C HIS A 79 -13.17 18.82 45.14
N ILE A 80 -12.48 18.11 46.04
CA ILE A 80 -11.03 17.85 45.96
C ILE A 80 -10.68 17.19 44.61
N LEU A 81 -11.46 16.20 44.21
CA LEU A 81 -11.26 15.51 42.92
C LEU A 81 -11.38 16.48 41.73
N GLY A 82 -12.30 17.44 41.77
CA GLY A 82 -12.44 18.44 40.73
C GLY A 82 -11.27 19.41 40.67
N ARG A 83 -10.72 19.81 41.82
CA ARG A 83 -9.50 20.63 41.88
C ARG A 83 -8.29 19.89 41.33
N LEU A 84 -8.13 18.62 41.68
CA LEU A 84 -7.09 17.77 41.14
C LEU A 84 -7.25 17.62 39.61
N TRP A 85 -8.50 17.39 39.17
CA TRP A 85 -8.80 17.30 37.74
C TRP A 85 -8.43 18.57 36.97
N HIS A 86 -8.69 19.75 37.52
CA HIS A 86 -8.28 21.00 36.90
C HIS A 86 -6.75 21.09 36.71
N VAL A 87 -5.95 20.60 37.64
CA VAL A 87 -4.50 20.54 37.49
C VAL A 87 -4.10 19.58 36.39
N ILE A 88 -4.67 18.37 36.40
CA ILE A 88 -4.43 17.34 35.35
C ILE A 88 -4.83 17.88 33.97
N LEU A 89 -6.00 18.49 33.85
CA LEU A 89 -6.48 19.06 32.60
C LEU A 89 -5.57 20.18 32.09
N ARG A 90 -5.07 21.03 32.99
CA ARG A 90 -4.09 22.05 32.61
C ARG A 90 -2.79 21.46 32.11
N LEU A 91 -2.27 20.45 32.79
CA LEU A 91 -1.08 19.71 32.34
C LEU A 91 -1.31 19.09 30.97
N TRP A 92 -2.46 18.41 30.76
CA TRP A 92 -2.83 17.77 29.49
C TRP A 92 -2.90 18.79 28.35
N ILE A 93 -3.64 19.91 28.55
CA ILE A 93 -3.76 20.96 27.54
C ILE A 93 -2.39 21.57 27.22
N THR A 94 -1.60 21.88 28.26
CA THR A 94 -0.27 22.49 28.07
C THR A 94 0.68 21.55 27.33
N ALA A 95 0.68 20.27 27.69
CA ALA A 95 1.47 19.25 27.01
C ALA A 95 1.02 19.04 25.55
N GLY A 96 -0.29 19.02 25.29
CA GLY A 96 -0.84 18.91 23.94
C GLY A 96 -0.48 20.11 23.04
N LEU A 97 -0.60 21.34 23.59
CA LEU A 97 -0.15 22.55 22.89
C LEU A 97 1.35 22.51 22.60
N TRP A 98 2.15 22.13 23.60
CA TRP A 98 3.59 22.00 23.43
C TRP A 98 3.96 20.95 22.38
N LEU A 99 3.35 19.74 22.41
CA LEU A 99 3.61 18.69 21.46
C LEU A 99 3.35 19.15 20.02
N VAL A 100 2.20 19.76 19.76
CA VAL A 100 1.86 20.23 18.42
C VAL A 100 2.82 21.31 17.94
N VAL A 101 3.08 22.33 18.77
CA VAL A 101 3.99 23.44 18.40
C VAL A 101 5.42 22.94 18.21
N TYR A 102 5.90 22.05 19.07
CA TYR A 102 7.22 21.43 18.94
C TYR A 102 7.33 20.64 17.63
N MET A 103 6.36 19.77 17.34
CA MET A 103 6.36 18.96 16.12
C MET A 103 6.31 19.82 14.85
N GLU A 104 5.49 20.86 14.82
CA GLU A 104 5.43 21.79 13.69
C GLU A 104 6.72 22.63 13.54
N THR A 105 7.39 22.98 14.66
CA THR A 105 8.70 23.66 14.62
C THR A 105 9.79 22.74 14.08
N ALA A 106 9.81 21.49 14.50
CA ALA A 106 10.75 20.47 14.01
C ALA A 106 10.54 20.12 12.53
N THR A 107 9.38 20.46 11.97
CA THR A 107 9.04 20.17 10.56
C THR A 107 9.92 20.92 9.57
N VAL A 108 10.27 22.18 9.87
CA VAL A 108 11.06 23.02 8.94
C VAL A 108 12.44 22.42 8.67
N PRO A 109 13.29 22.14 9.68
CA PRO A 109 14.58 21.49 9.41
C PRO A 109 14.45 20.08 8.83
N PHE A 110 13.37 19.35 9.17
CA PHE A 110 13.14 18.02 8.62
C PHE A 110 12.81 18.05 7.12
N ILE A 111 12.02 19.03 6.65
CA ILE A 111 11.76 19.24 5.22
C ILE A 111 13.04 19.66 4.49
N LEU A 112 13.86 20.51 5.09
CA LEU A 112 15.14 20.92 4.48
C LEU A 112 16.10 19.75 4.27
N GLU A 113 16.10 18.77 5.15
CA GLU A 113 17.01 17.61 5.11
C GLU A 113 16.46 16.45 4.27
N TYR A 114 15.15 16.18 4.38
CA TYR A 114 14.53 14.95 3.81
C TYR A 114 13.47 15.21 2.75
N ASP A 115 13.12 16.45 2.47
CA ASP A 115 12.01 16.84 1.58
C ASP A 115 10.67 16.16 1.94
N LEU A 116 10.44 15.90 3.23
CA LEU A 116 9.24 15.25 3.80
C LEU A 116 8.91 15.87 5.16
N ARG A 117 7.67 15.69 5.63
CA ARG A 117 7.32 15.95 7.04
C ARG A 117 7.91 14.89 7.97
N PRO A 118 8.06 15.19 9.28
CA PRO A 118 8.40 14.21 10.30
C PRO A 118 7.52 12.95 10.16
N ASN A 119 8.15 11.82 10.02
CA ASN A 119 7.54 10.53 9.73
C ASN A 119 8.26 9.41 10.50
N ARG A 120 8.39 8.22 9.93
CA ARG A 120 9.13 7.10 10.48
C ARG A 120 10.59 7.47 10.87
N LEU A 121 11.29 8.19 10.01
CA LEU A 121 12.69 8.58 10.27
C LEU A 121 12.82 9.39 11.57
N PHE A 122 11.85 10.25 11.86
CA PHE A 122 11.81 10.98 13.12
C PHE A 122 11.78 10.06 14.35
N ILE A 123 11.03 8.94 14.26
CA ILE A 123 10.96 7.95 15.35
C ILE A 123 12.27 7.17 15.46
N GLU A 124 12.86 6.78 14.33
CA GLU A 124 14.14 6.05 14.28
C GLU A 124 15.26 6.86 14.93
N TYR A 125 15.29 8.18 14.71
CA TYR A 125 16.24 9.06 15.40
C TYR A 125 16.06 9.11 16.93
N LEU A 126 14.85 8.93 17.44
CA LEU A 126 14.62 8.90 18.89
C LEU A 126 15.19 7.62 19.54
N VAL A 127 15.49 6.58 18.78
CA VAL A 127 16.12 5.35 19.27
C VAL A 127 17.60 5.55 19.59
N TYR A 128 18.26 6.53 18.92
CA TYR A 128 19.68 6.84 19.07
C TYR A 128 19.92 8.25 19.63
N PRO A 129 19.48 8.54 20.87
CA PRO A 129 19.44 9.91 21.40
C PRO A 129 20.81 10.57 21.55
N LYS A 130 21.88 9.79 21.76
CA LYS A 130 23.24 10.33 21.92
C LYS A 130 23.80 10.83 20.59
N GLU A 131 23.67 10.03 19.56
CA GLU A 131 24.11 10.30 18.19
C GLU A 131 23.36 11.52 17.63
N VAL A 132 22.04 11.50 17.79
CA VAL A 132 21.16 12.61 17.35
C VAL A 132 21.48 13.90 18.09
N PHE A 133 21.66 13.87 19.40
CA PHE A 133 22.03 15.06 20.16
C PHE A 133 23.39 15.58 19.73
N SER A 134 24.39 14.71 19.51
CA SER A 134 25.72 15.09 19.02
C SER A 134 25.64 15.75 17.64
N MET A 135 24.87 15.18 16.72
CA MET A 135 24.64 15.72 15.38
C MET A 135 23.96 17.11 15.46
N LEU A 136 22.89 17.22 16.23
CA LEU A 136 22.18 18.50 16.39
C LEU A 136 23.06 19.57 17.05
N TRP A 137 23.86 19.18 18.04
CA TRP A 137 24.77 20.10 18.71
C TRP A 137 25.92 20.56 17.81
N SER A 138 26.40 19.75 16.91
CA SER A 138 27.48 20.11 15.98
C SER A 138 26.98 20.92 14.78
N GLY A 139 25.85 20.53 14.17
CA GLY A 139 25.37 21.08 12.90
C GLY A 139 24.18 22.03 12.98
N TYR A 140 23.31 21.91 14.03
CA TYR A 140 21.98 22.54 14.08
C TYR A 140 21.76 23.36 15.36
N LYS A 141 22.77 24.15 15.78
CA LYS A 141 22.72 24.93 17.04
C LYS A 141 21.61 25.97 17.05
N LEU A 142 21.35 26.63 15.91
CA LEU A 142 20.31 27.64 15.79
C LEU A 142 18.93 27.01 15.95
N GLU A 143 18.68 25.89 15.30
CA GLU A 143 17.42 25.12 15.35
C GLU A 143 17.16 24.60 16.76
N LEU A 144 18.21 24.12 17.46
CA LEU A 144 18.13 23.74 18.88
C LEU A 144 17.74 24.90 19.76
N PHE A 145 18.37 26.08 19.58
CA PHE A 145 18.06 27.28 20.33
C PHE A 145 16.62 27.74 20.07
N ILE A 146 16.18 27.79 18.81
CA ILE A 146 14.81 28.15 18.46
C ILE A 146 13.83 27.12 19.05
N GLY A 147 14.09 25.82 18.92
CA GLY A 147 13.28 24.77 19.50
C GLY A 147 13.13 24.85 21.00
N LEU A 148 14.22 25.17 21.70
CA LEU A 148 14.19 25.41 23.16
C LEU A 148 13.36 26.67 23.53
N LEU A 149 13.59 27.77 22.83
CA LEU A 149 12.86 29.04 23.06
C LEU A 149 11.35 28.86 22.82
N VAL A 150 10.98 28.23 21.73
CA VAL A 150 9.59 27.92 21.35
C VAL A 150 8.97 26.99 22.40
N SER A 151 9.67 25.94 22.81
CA SER A 151 9.20 24.98 23.83
C SER A 151 8.93 25.67 25.16
N VAL A 152 9.89 26.44 25.67
CA VAL A 152 9.73 27.17 26.95
C VAL A 152 8.59 28.18 26.85
N SER A 153 8.52 28.95 25.77
CA SER A 153 7.46 29.92 25.54
C SER A 153 6.08 29.27 25.49
N THR A 154 5.95 28.16 24.77
CA THR A 154 4.68 27.42 24.65
C THR A 154 4.24 26.82 25.99
N LEU A 155 5.16 26.24 26.76
CA LEU A 155 4.85 25.72 28.09
C LEU A 155 4.39 26.84 29.04
N MET A 156 5.07 27.99 29.05
CA MET A 156 4.68 29.14 29.88
C MET A 156 3.32 29.72 29.48
N LEU A 157 3.11 29.95 28.18
CA LEU A 157 1.85 30.52 27.68
C LEU A 157 0.70 29.53 27.85
N GLY A 158 0.90 28.24 27.52
CA GLY A 158 -0.08 27.18 27.68
C GLY A 158 -0.52 27.02 29.14
N TRP A 159 0.44 27.07 30.09
CA TRP A 159 0.14 27.01 31.51
C TRP A 159 -0.65 28.24 31.99
N ARG A 160 -0.30 29.44 31.48
CA ARG A 160 -1.00 30.68 31.81
C ARG A 160 -2.42 30.70 31.22
N TRP A 161 -2.60 30.28 29.97
CA TRP A 161 -3.90 30.27 29.32
C TRP A 161 -4.81 29.16 29.87
N SER A 162 -4.30 27.95 30.05
CA SER A 162 -5.06 26.87 30.66
C SER A 162 -5.57 27.20 32.05
N ARG A 163 -4.78 27.96 32.87
CA ARG A 163 -5.23 28.47 34.19
C ARG A 163 -6.46 29.38 34.05
N LYS A 164 -6.45 30.26 33.03
CA LYS A 164 -7.60 31.15 32.78
C LYS A 164 -8.80 30.37 32.27
N TRP A 165 -8.59 29.33 31.50
CA TRP A 165 -9.68 28.54 30.92
C TRP A 165 -10.40 27.67 31.94
N VAL A 166 -9.71 27.09 32.91
CA VAL A 166 -10.32 26.26 33.97
C VAL A 166 -10.91 27.06 35.13
N SER A 167 -10.73 28.38 35.17
CA SER A 167 -11.25 29.20 36.26
C SER A 167 -12.70 29.66 35.99
N GLY A 168 -13.55 29.70 37.03
CA GLY A 168 -14.91 30.23 36.96
C GLY A 168 -15.85 29.44 36.03
N LEU A 169 -15.73 28.12 36.04
CA LEU A 169 -16.60 27.23 35.26
C LEU A 169 -17.94 27.00 35.98
N SER A 170 -19.01 26.94 35.22
CA SER A 170 -20.32 26.48 35.69
C SER A 170 -20.47 24.99 35.38
N TYR A 171 -21.13 24.26 36.27
CA TYR A 171 -21.32 22.81 36.07
C TYR A 171 -22.79 22.49 35.85
N PRO A 172 -23.11 21.63 34.85
CA PRO A 172 -24.48 21.19 34.60
C PRO A 172 -24.98 20.35 35.77
N LYS A 173 -26.30 20.33 35.96
CA LYS A 173 -26.96 19.43 36.92
C LYS A 173 -26.58 17.97 36.59
N TRP A 174 -26.46 17.13 37.61
CA TRP A 174 -25.90 15.78 37.50
C TRP A 174 -26.58 14.91 36.44
N TYR A 175 -27.90 15.05 36.25
CA TYR A 175 -28.69 14.27 35.28
C TYR A 175 -28.43 14.66 33.80
N TRP A 176 -27.85 15.84 33.53
CA TRP A 176 -27.42 16.25 32.20
C TRP A 176 -26.02 15.71 31.82
N ARG A 177 -25.21 15.34 32.81
CA ARG A 177 -23.83 14.91 32.58
C ARG A 177 -23.72 13.68 31.69
N PRO A 178 -24.55 12.60 31.82
CA PRO A 178 -24.53 11.47 30.91
C PRO A 178 -24.88 11.84 29.46
N VAL A 179 -25.83 12.76 29.27
CA VAL A 179 -26.22 13.25 27.94
C VAL A 179 -25.07 14.02 27.29
N ILE A 180 -24.41 14.92 28.06
CA ILE A 180 -23.25 15.64 27.58
C ILE A 180 -22.11 14.69 27.26
N ALA A 181 -21.84 13.71 28.11
CA ALA A 181 -20.81 12.68 27.85
C ALA A 181 -21.09 11.89 26.57
N LEU A 182 -22.35 11.49 26.34
CA LEU A 182 -22.75 10.81 25.11
C LEU A 182 -22.51 11.67 23.87
N LEU A 183 -22.88 12.96 23.93
CA LEU A 183 -22.61 13.91 22.84
C LEU A 183 -21.12 14.11 22.60
N VAL A 184 -20.32 14.21 23.65
CA VAL A 184 -18.84 14.31 23.55
C VAL A 184 -18.27 13.07 22.87
N VAL A 185 -18.70 11.87 23.27
CA VAL A 185 -18.25 10.62 22.62
C VAL A 185 -18.69 10.59 21.17
N ALA A 186 -19.96 10.89 20.87
CA ALA A 186 -20.47 10.88 19.50
C ALA A 186 -19.70 11.86 18.59
N LEU A 187 -19.56 13.12 19.00
CA LEU A 187 -18.83 14.15 18.24
C LEU A 187 -17.33 13.82 18.16
N GLY A 188 -16.73 13.34 19.24
CA GLY A 188 -15.32 12.97 19.29
C GLY A 188 -15.00 11.79 18.37
N VAL A 189 -15.83 10.76 18.37
CA VAL A 189 -15.70 9.60 17.48
C VAL A 189 -15.94 9.99 16.02
N MET A 190 -16.96 10.80 15.75
CA MET A 190 -17.21 11.30 14.39
C MET A 190 -16.04 12.13 13.87
N GLY A 191 -15.51 13.05 14.67
CA GLY A 191 -14.37 13.87 14.31
C GLY A 191 -13.09 13.05 14.12
N ALA A 192 -12.80 12.14 15.05
CA ALA A 192 -11.62 11.27 14.98
C ALA A 192 -11.67 10.31 13.77
N ARG A 193 -12.84 9.70 13.52
CA ARG A 193 -13.04 8.83 12.36
C ARG A 193 -13.04 9.62 11.05
N SER A 194 -13.66 10.78 11.03
CA SER A 194 -13.76 11.74 9.91
C SER A 194 -14.15 11.09 8.56
N SER A 195 -14.86 9.95 8.59
CA SER A 195 -15.30 9.17 7.43
C SER A 195 -16.55 8.38 7.79
N LEU A 196 -17.52 8.33 6.89
CA LEU A 196 -18.70 7.42 6.97
C LEU A 196 -18.43 6.10 6.25
N GLY A 197 -17.35 5.97 5.49
CA GLY A 197 -16.94 4.75 4.79
C GLY A 197 -16.45 3.64 5.72
N HIS A 198 -16.00 2.53 5.14
CA HIS A 198 -15.54 1.35 5.88
C HIS A 198 -14.31 1.62 6.76
N ARG A 199 -13.48 2.59 6.39
CA ARG A 199 -12.20 2.89 7.06
C ARG A 199 -12.18 4.27 7.69
N PRO A 200 -11.50 4.42 8.85
CA PRO A 200 -11.22 5.74 9.40
C PRO A 200 -10.23 6.49 8.50
N LEU A 201 -10.18 7.81 8.69
CA LEU A 201 -9.25 8.70 8.00
C LEU A 201 -7.81 8.18 8.07
N ASN A 202 -7.13 8.17 6.92
CA ASN A 202 -5.72 7.79 6.79
C ASN A 202 -5.02 8.67 5.73
N PRO A 203 -3.67 8.70 5.67
CA PRO A 203 -2.93 9.54 4.73
C PRO A 203 -3.28 9.28 3.25
N ALA A 204 -3.55 8.02 2.86
CA ALA A 204 -3.90 7.69 1.49
C ALA A 204 -5.23 8.32 1.03
N MET A 205 -6.17 8.59 1.95
CA MET A 205 -7.42 9.29 1.63
C MET A 205 -7.20 10.74 1.21
N VAL A 206 -6.13 11.36 1.65
CA VAL A 206 -5.85 12.78 1.41
C VAL A 206 -4.71 13.00 0.42
N ALA A 207 -4.05 11.93 -0.04
CA ALA A 207 -3.08 11.99 -1.12
C ALA A 207 -3.77 12.33 -2.44
N PHE A 208 -3.18 13.24 -3.22
CA PHE A 208 -3.78 13.76 -4.46
C PHE A 208 -2.73 14.07 -5.55
N SER A 209 -1.46 14.09 -5.21
CA SER A 209 -0.35 14.45 -6.09
C SER A 209 0.72 13.37 -6.12
N SER A 210 1.49 13.31 -7.19
CA SER A 210 2.73 12.50 -7.26
C SER A 210 3.90 13.12 -6.51
N ASP A 211 3.76 14.36 -6.00
CA ASP A 211 4.75 15.02 -5.15
C ASP A 211 4.53 14.60 -3.68
N PRO A 212 5.44 13.84 -3.06
CA PRO A 212 5.28 13.36 -1.70
C PRO A 212 5.18 14.48 -0.67
N LEU A 213 6.00 15.55 -0.82
CA LEU A 213 5.96 16.67 0.14
C LEU A 213 4.62 17.40 0.08
N VAL A 214 4.06 17.62 -1.11
CA VAL A 214 2.76 18.30 -1.25
C VAL A 214 1.64 17.48 -0.61
N ASN A 215 1.67 16.15 -0.72
CA ASN A 215 0.74 15.27 0.00
C ASN A 215 0.96 15.36 1.53
N ASP A 216 2.21 15.41 1.98
CA ASP A 216 2.56 15.54 3.40
C ASP A 216 2.15 16.88 3.98
N LEU A 217 2.11 17.97 3.20
CA LEU A 217 1.64 19.28 3.66
C LEU A 217 0.15 19.27 4.06
N VAL A 218 -0.66 18.33 3.56
CA VAL A 218 -2.06 18.14 4.02
C VAL A 218 -2.13 17.64 5.46
N LEU A 219 -1.17 16.82 5.88
CA LEU A 219 -1.09 16.29 7.23
C LEU A 219 -0.63 17.36 8.23
N ASN A 220 -0.75 17.11 9.52
CA ASN A 220 0.07 17.75 10.54
C ASN A 220 1.11 16.78 11.08
N SER A 221 2.23 17.27 11.58
CA SER A 221 3.38 16.43 11.94
C SER A 221 3.10 15.48 13.10
N SER A 222 2.24 15.85 14.04
CA SER A 222 1.82 14.95 15.12
C SER A 222 1.04 13.75 14.59
N TYR A 223 0.10 13.97 13.64
CA TYR A 223 -0.65 12.90 12.99
C TYR A 223 0.27 11.99 12.17
N SER A 224 1.16 12.56 11.36
CA SER A 224 2.10 11.85 10.53
C SER A 224 2.98 10.88 11.36
N VAL A 225 3.60 11.38 12.43
CA VAL A 225 4.47 10.57 13.31
C VAL A 225 3.69 9.49 14.07
N ILE A 226 2.50 9.79 14.61
CA ILE A 226 1.67 8.78 15.28
C ILE A 226 1.22 7.70 14.32
N PHE A 227 0.86 8.07 13.08
CA PHE A 227 0.48 7.11 12.05
C PHE A 227 1.67 6.22 11.64
N ALA A 228 2.86 6.81 11.47
CA ALA A 228 4.09 6.09 11.20
C ALA A 228 4.45 5.11 12.33
N ALA A 229 4.37 5.53 13.59
CA ALA A 229 4.59 4.66 14.75
C ALA A 229 3.67 3.43 14.75
N LYS A 230 2.39 3.65 14.42
CA LYS A 230 1.42 2.56 14.28
C LYS A 230 1.79 1.59 13.15
N GLN A 231 2.32 2.10 12.04
CA GLN A 231 2.72 1.25 10.90
C GLN A 231 4.00 0.45 11.21
N MET A 232 4.98 1.04 11.88
CA MET A 232 6.22 0.35 12.27
C MET A 232 5.97 -0.93 13.07
N GLY A 233 4.94 -0.97 13.91
CA GLY A 233 4.53 -2.17 14.64
C GLY A 233 4.03 -3.34 13.76
N SER A 234 3.94 -3.15 12.43
CA SER A 234 3.56 -4.19 11.45
C SER A 234 4.71 -4.57 10.51
N GLU A 235 5.92 -4.07 10.74
CA GLU A 235 7.12 -4.37 9.97
C GLU A 235 7.88 -5.50 10.64
N SER A 236 7.44 -6.73 10.39
CA SER A 236 8.14 -7.93 10.82
C SER A 236 9.27 -8.26 9.84
N SER A 237 10.42 -8.67 10.34
CA SER A 237 11.58 -9.05 9.51
C SER A 237 11.76 -10.57 9.48
N ALA A 238 12.19 -11.13 8.35
CA ALA A 238 12.59 -12.52 8.24
C ALA A 238 13.70 -12.89 9.23
N PHE A 239 14.57 -11.94 9.58
CA PHE A 239 15.64 -12.10 10.57
C PHE A 239 15.14 -12.33 12.00
N GLU A 240 13.88 -12.04 12.29
CA GLU A 240 13.25 -12.30 13.58
C GLU A 240 12.72 -13.74 13.69
N PHE A 241 12.41 -14.38 12.55
CA PHE A 241 11.63 -15.61 12.51
C PHE A 241 12.39 -16.82 11.96
N TYR A 242 13.31 -16.59 11.02
CA TYR A 242 14.01 -17.67 10.34
C TYR A 242 15.46 -17.78 10.83
N PRO A 243 16.12 -18.93 10.62
CA PRO A 243 17.52 -19.09 10.94
C PRO A 243 18.37 -17.98 10.30
N THR A 244 19.43 -17.55 10.96
CA THR A 244 20.33 -16.50 10.46
C THR A 244 21.13 -16.96 9.24
N MET A 245 21.37 -16.05 8.31
CA MET A 245 22.26 -16.23 7.16
C MET A 245 23.03 -14.93 6.90
N ASP A 246 24.31 -15.04 6.55
CA ASP A 246 25.15 -13.88 6.25
C ASP A 246 24.62 -13.09 5.05
N LYS A 247 24.70 -11.78 5.13
CA LYS A 247 24.20 -10.84 4.11
C LYS A 247 24.81 -11.11 2.73
N GLU A 248 26.12 -11.29 2.66
CA GLU A 248 26.86 -11.58 1.43
C GLU A 248 26.42 -12.90 0.80
N LYS A 249 26.13 -13.88 1.63
CA LYS A 249 25.63 -15.19 1.19
C LYS A 249 24.21 -15.08 0.63
N ILE A 250 23.31 -14.31 1.27
CA ILE A 250 21.96 -14.04 0.76
C ILE A 250 22.05 -13.39 -0.61
N ILE A 251 22.84 -12.33 -0.75
CA ILE A 251 23.01 -11.61 -2.01
C ILE A 251 23.58 -12.54 -3.09
N HIS A 252 24.60 -13.34 -2.76
CA HIS A 252 25.21 -14.28 -3.69
C HIS A 252 24.20 -15.29 -4.23
N GLU A 253 23.46 -15.97 -3.35
CA GLU A 253 22.50 -16.99 -3.75
C GLU A 253 21.34 -16.43 -4.59
N VAL A 254 20.86 -15.23 -4.25
CA VAL A 254 19.82 -14.57 -5.04
C VAL A 254 20.33 -14.20 -6.43
N ARG A 255 21.53 -13.62 -6.54
CA ARG A 255 22.14 -13.28 -7.85
C ARG A 255 22.41 -14.50 -8.70
N GLU A 256 22.84 -15.62 -8.12
CA GLU A 256 23.08 -16.88 -8.85
C GLU A 256 21.79 -17.49 -9.42
N THR A 257 20.62 -17.19 -8.85
CA THR A 257 19.33 -17.64 -9.40
C THR A 257 18.80 -16.71 -10.49
N MET A 258 19.19 -15.44 -10.49
CA MET A 258 18.84 -14.52 -11.58
C MET A 258 19.50 -14.96 -12.90
N LEU A 259 18.79 -14.81 -14.00
CA LEU A 259 19.33 -15.06 -15.35
C LEU A 259 20.00 -13.80 -15.91
N VAL A 260 21.00 -13.30 -15.19
CA VAL A 260 21.69 -12.03 -15.49
C VAL A 260 23.19 -12.30 -15.48
N ASP A 261 23.87 -11.81 -16.50
CA ASP A 261 25.32 -11.89 -16.55
C ASP A 261 25.98 -11.04 -15.46
N LYS A 262 27.11 -11.51 -14.92
CA LYS A 262 27.79 -10.81 -13.82
C LYS A 262 28.20 -9.37 -14.19
N THR A 263 28.43 -9.10 -15.47
CA THR A 263 28.80 -7.78 -16.01
C THR A 263 27.62 -6.80 -16.10
N ASP A 264 26.39 -7.29 -16.05
CA ASP A 264 25.18 -6.47 -16.17
C ASP A 264 24.70 -5.91 -14.83
N PHE A 265 25.21 -6.40 -13.70
CA PHE A 265 24.96 -5.77 -12.40
C PHE A 265 25.71 -4.43 -12.30
N VAL A 266 24.99 -3.36 -12.00
CA VAL A 266 25.48 -1.98 -12.14
C VAL A 266 25.68 -1.23 -10.82
N SER A 267 25.31 -1.84 -9.67
CA SER A 267 25.37 -1.17 -8.38
C SER A 267 25.83 -2.11 -7.26
N THR A 268 26.58 -1.55 -6.32
CA THR A 268 26.89 -2.18 -5.02
C THR A 268 25.81 -1.89 -3.97
N ASP A 269 25.20 -0.70 -4.04
CA ASP A 269 24.19 -0.23 -3.09
C ASP A 269 22.80 -0.84 -3.35
N SER A 270 22.57 -1.35 -4.55
CA SER A 270 21.41 -2.16 -4.93
C SER A 270 21.90 -3.44 -5.61
N PRO A 271 22.19 -4.50 -4.86
CA PRO A 271 22.93 -5.65 -5.35
C PRO A 271 22.29 -6.42 -6.51
N THR A 272 20.96 -6.33 -6.66
CA THR A 272 20.21 -6.97 -7.75
C THR A 272 19.91 -6.03 -8.90
N LEU A 273 20.33 -4.77 -8.82
CA LEU A 273 20.15 -3.81 -9.91
C LEU A 273 20.97 -4.21 -11.11
N ALA A 274 20.31 -4.57 -12.21
CA ALA A 274 20.98 -5.06 -13.40
C ALA A 274 20.35 -4.52 -14.69
N LYS A 275 21.13 -4.51 -15.77
CA LYS A 275 20.65 -4.21 -17.12
C LYS A 275 19.91 -5.41 -17.70
N HIS A 276 18.76 -5.15 -18.32
CA HIS A 276 17.94 -6.13 -18.99
C HIS A 276 17.60 -5.67 -20.40
N THR A 277 17.89 -6.53 -21.38
CA THR A 277 17.57 -6.26 -22.79
C THR A 277 16.28 -6.95 -23.13
N ALA A 278 15.30 -6.20 -23.65
CA ALA A 278 14.02 -6.74 -24.07
C ALA A 278 14.18 -7.71 -25.25
N SER A 279 13.35 -8.76 -25.31
CA SER A 279 13.33 -9.71 -26.44
C SER A 279 12.71 -9.10 -27.69
N TYR A 280 11.65 -8.33 -27.52
CA TYR A 280 11.04 -7.59 -28.63
C TYR A 280 11.85 -6.33 -28.92
N GLN A 281 12.33 -6.20 -30.16
CA GLN A 281 13.21 -5.10 -30.60
C GLN A 281 12.48 -4.05 -31.45
N GLY A 282 11.15 -4.11 -31.52
CA GLY A 282 10.32 -3.13 -32.26
C GLY A 282 10.07 -1.84 -31.46
N LYS A 283 9.15 -0.99 -31.96
CA LYS A 283 8.68 0.18 -31.22
C LYS A 283 8.06 -0.27 -29.89
N PRO A 284 8.45 0.33 -28.76
CA PRO A 284 7.88 -0.03 -27.48
C PRO A 284 6.35 0.08 -27.46
N LYS A 285 5.70 -0.93 -26.89
CA LYS A 285 4.25 -1.08 -26.85
C LYS A 285 3.65 -0.54 -25.56
N ASN A 286 2.36 -0.24 -25.60
CA ASN A 286 1.57 -0.01 -24.41
C ASN A 286 1.51 -1.27 -23.55
N ILE A 287 1.32 -1.09 -22.25
CA ILE A 287 1.31 -2.17 -21.27
C ILE A 287 0.04 -2.07 -20.43
N VAL A 288 -0.71 -3.17 -20.34
CA VAL A 288 -1.92 -3.26 -19.51
C VAL A 288 -1.85 -4.52 -18.66
N ILE A 289 -1.98 -4.36 -17.35
CA ILE A 289 -2.18 -5.46 -16.40
C ILE A 289 -3.65 -5.46 -15.98
N LEU A 290 -4.38 -6.52 -16.33
CA LEU A 290 -5.72 -6.82 -15.81
C LEU A 290 -5.54 -7.74 -14.61
N LEU A 291 -5.53 -7.16 -13.42
CA LEU A 291 -5.36 -7.88 -12.17
C LEU A 291 -6.74 -8.32 -11.66
N LEU A 292 -6.97 -9.62 -11.64
CA LEU A 292 -8.25 -10.21 -11.24
C LEU A 292 -8.28 -10.47 -9.74
N GLU A 293 -9.23 -9.87 -9.05
CA GLU A 293 -9.43 -10.07 -7.61
C GLU A 293 -9.77 -11.54 -7.30
N SER A 294 -8.94 -12.19 -6.47
CA SER A 294 -9.19 -13.50 -5.86
C SER A 294 -9.56 -14.63 -6.85
N HIS A 295 -9.06 -14.60 -8.09
CA HIS A 295 -9.42 -15.52 -9.16
C HIS A 295 -8.43 -16.71 -9.25
N GLY A 296 -8.49 -17.63 -8.29
CA GLY A 296 -7.60 -18.80 -8.26
C GLY A 296 -7.76 -19.75 -9.44
N ALA A 297 -6.72 -20.55 -9.75
CA ALA A 297 -6.74 -21.55 -10.83
C ALA A 297 -7.84 -22.62 -10.62
N ARG A 298 -8.29 -22.85 -9.39
CA ARG A 298 -9.39 -23.78 -9.07
C ARG A 298 -10.74 -23.42 -9.70
N TYR A 299 -10.88 -22.21 -10.25
CA TYR A 299 -12.08 -21.73 -10.93
C TYR A 299 -11.95 -21.78 -12.46
N VAL A 300 -10.83 -22.27 -12.99
CA VAL A 300 -10.50 -22.33 -14.42
C VAL A 300 -10.32 -23.77 -14.84
N SER A 301 -11.20 -24.32 -15.70
CA SER A 301 -11.24 -25.75 -16.00
C SER A 301 -9.97 -26.24 -16.72
N ARG A 302 -9.40 -25.43 -17.61
CA ARG A 302 -8.11 -25.76 -18.27
C ARG A 302 -6.91 -25.84 -17.33
N LEU A 303 -7.02 -25.28 -16.14
CA LEU A 303 -5.99 -25.33 -15.09
C LEU A 303 -6.26 -26.42 -14.04
N GLY A 304 -7.29 -27.26 -14.26
CA GLY A 304 -7.70 -28.35 -13.37
C GLY A 304 -8.81 -27.96 -12.36
N GLY A 305 -9.41 -26.78 -12.52
CA GLY A 305 -10.47 -26.26 -11.67
C GLY A 305 -11.90 -26.60 -12.16
N ILE A 306 -12.89 -25.96 -11.52
CA ILE A 306 -14.30 -26.06 -11.91
C ILE A 306 -14.61 -25.13 -13.10
N ASP A 307 -15.69 -25.43 -13.83
CA ASP A 307 -16.10 -24.67 -15.02
C ASP A 307 -16.89 -23.39 -14.66
N THR A 308 -16.21 -22.43 -14.08
CA THR A 308 -16.75 -21.10 -13.77
C THR A 308 -16.11 -19.97 -14.59
N SER A 309 -15.08 -20.27 -15.38
CA SER A 309 -14.30 -19.27 -16.13
C SER A 309 -14.14 -19.63 -17.61
N PRO A 310 -15.25 -19.80 -18.37
CA PRO A 310 -15.20 -20.24 -19.77
C PRO A 310 -14.49 -19.22 -20.69
N ASN A 311 -14.51 -17.92 -20.36
CA ASN A 311 -13.79 -16.91 -21.14
C ASN A 311 -12.28 -17.01 -20.94
N LEU A 312 -11.80 -17.19 -19.70
CA LEU A 312 -10.37 -17.44 -19.45
C LEU A 312 -9.92 -18.75 -20.10
N ASP A 313 -10.73 -19.80 -20.07
CA ASP A 313 -10.43 -21.07 -20.79
C ASP A 313 -10.24 -20.85 -22.30
N LYS A 314 -11.08 -20.01 -22.91
CA LYS A 314 -10.92 -19.61 -24.31
C LYS A 314 -9.62 -18.81 -24.52
N LEU A 315 -9.38 -17.80 -23.68
CA LEU A 315 -8.20 -16.92 -23.77
C LEU A 315 -6.87 -17.66 -23.53
N ILE A 316 -6.85 -18.70 -22.69
CA ILE A 316 -5.70 -19.62 -22.53
C ILE A 316 -5.33 -20.29 -23.87
N GLY A 317 -6.30 -20.54 -24.74
CA GLY A 317 -6.04 -21.07 -26.07
C GLY A 317 -5.63 -20.04 -27.11
N GLU A 318 -5.80 -18.76 -26.84
CA GLU A 318 -5.56 -17.66 -27.77
C GLU A 318 -4.29 -16.84 -27.45
N GLY A 319 -3.75 -16.97 -26.23
CA GLY A 319 -2.57 -16.23 -25.77
C GLY A 319 -1.46 -17.12 -25.24
N TRP A 320 -0.43 -16.49 -24.72
CA TRP A 320 0.63 -17.19 -23.98
C TRP A 320 0.23 -17.35 -22.52
N ALA A 321 -0.22 -18.54 -22.17
CA ALA A 321 -0.76 -18.90 -20.86
C ALA A 321 0.14 -19.90 -20.13
N PHE A 322 0.02 -19.95 -18.79
CA PHE A 322 0.86 -20.77 -17.91
C PHE A 322 0.04 -21.82 -17.16
N SER A 323 0.49 -23.06 -17.20
CA SER A 323 -0.16 -24.17 -16.46
C SER A 323 0.26 -24.23 -14.98
N ARG A 324 1.42 -23.65 -14.63
CA ARG A 324 2.04 -23.73 -13.31
C ARG A 324 2.52 -22.36 -12.83
N MET A 325 1.63 -21.36 -12.83
CA MET A 325 1.86 -20.03 -12.27
C MET A 325 1.38 -19.99 -10.83
N TYR A 326 2.24 -19.46 -9.93
CA TYR A 326 1.94 -19.38 -8.51
C TYR A 326 2.07 -17.94 -8.00
N ALA A 327 1.06 -17.50 -7.24
CA ALA A 327 1.04 -16.22 -6.54
C ALA A 327 2.10 -16.18 -5.43
N THR A 328 2.53 -14.98 -5.07
CA THR A 328 3.49 -14.77 -3.98
C THR A 328 2.85 -14.71 -2.61
N GLY A 329 1.53 -14.51 -2.53
CA GLY A 329 0.81 -14.34 -1.28
C GLY A 329 -0.66 -14.66 -1.38
N THR A 330 -1.39 -14.34 -0.32
CA THR A 330 -2.81 -14.70 -0.13
C THR A 330 -3.70 -13.46 0.08
N ARG A 331 -3.23 -12.29 -0.34
CA ARG A 331 -3.93 -11.01 -0.22
C ARG A 331 -3.65 -10.14 -1.43
N SER A 332 -4.63 -9.34 -1.83
CA SER A 332 -4.57 -8.48 -3.02
C SER A 332 -3.34 -7.57 -3.06
N VAL A 333 -2.97 -6.98 -1.92
CA VAL A 333 -1.76 -6.15 -1.83
C VAL A 333 -0.46 -6.91 -2.12
N ARG A 334 -0.43 -8.25 -1.94
CA ARG A 334 0.71 -9.09 -2.33
C ARG A 334 0.77 -9.32 -3.84
N GLY A 335 -0.39 -9.55 -4.45
CA GLY A 335 -0.48 -9.63 -5.91
C GLY A 335 -0.09 -8.31 -6.57
N ILE A 336 -0.60 -7.18 -6.06
CA ILE A 336 -0.21 -5.83 -6.48
C ILE A 336 1.30 -5.62 -6.34
N GLU A 337 1.88 -5.93 -5.18
CA GLU A 337 3.33 -5.88 -4.93
C GLU A 337 4.10 -6.67 -5.98
N ALA A 338 3.70 -7.93 -6.22
CA ALA A 338 4.38 -8.80 -7.16
C ALA A 338 4.35 -8.26 -8.60
N VAL A 339 3.17 -7.85 -9.11
CA VAL A 339 3.01 -7.45 -10.51
C VAL A 339 3.48 -6.03 -10.82
N THR A 340 3.56 -5.15 -9.82
CA THR A 340 4.00 -3.77 -10.03
C THR A 340 5.46 -3.51 -9.67
N THR A 341 6.02 -4.33 -8.79
CA THR A 341 7.38 -4.12 -8.28
C THR A 341 8.33 -5.30 -8.54
N GLY A 342 7.81 -6.53 -8.73
CA GLY A 342 8.63 -7.74 -8.73
C GLY A 342 9.33 -8.03 -7.39
N PHE A 343 8.83 -7.45 -6.29
CA PHE A 343 9.45 -7.57 -4.96
C PHE A 343 9.09 -8.90 -4.29
N SER A 344 10.08 -9.53 -3.66
CA SER A 344 9.89 -10.77 -2.90
C SER A 344 8.99 -10.58 -1.70
N PRO A 345 8.03 -11.49 -1.45
CA PRO A 345 7.19 -11.42 -0.27
C PRO A 345 8.00 -11.60 1.01
N THR A 346 7.53 -11.00 2.10
CA THR A 346 8.18 -11.03 3.41
C THR A 346 7.17 -11.42 4.50
N PRO A 347 7.62 -11.80 5.71
CA PRO A 347 6.74 -12.00 6.88
C PRO A 347 6.03 -10.72 7.33
N ALA A 348 6.49 -9.54 6.91
CA ALA A 348 5.82 -8.26 7.14
C ALA A 348 4.53 -8.14 6.32
N ARG A 349 3.83 -7.03 6.46
CA ARG A 349 2.79 -6.64 5.49
C ARG A 349 3.43 -6.31 4.14
N SER A 350 2.63 -6.36 3.06
CA SER A 350 3.06 -5.94 1.72
C SER A 350 3.63 -4.51 1.73
N VAL A 351 4.64 -4.26 0.89
CA VAL A 351 5.24 -2.92 0.71
C VAL A 351 4.20 -1.87 0.31
N VAL A 352 3.10 -2.24 -0.34
CA VAL A 352 1.97 -1.34 -0.61
C VAL A 352 1.42 -0.70 0.67
N LYS A 353 1.52 -1.37 1.82
CA LYS A 353 0.97 -0.93 3.11
C LYS A 353 2.00 -0.31 4.05
N LEU A 354 3.29 -0.56 3.84
CA LEU A 354 4.35 -0.15 4.75
C LEU A 354 4.69 1.33 4.55
N GLY A 355 4.97 2.03 5.65
CA GLY A 355 5.27 3.46 5.64
C GLY A 355 6.53 3.82 4.85
N LYS A 356 7.57 2.99 4.96
CA LYS A 356 8.89 3.22 4.33
C LYS A 356 8.82 3.17 2.80
N SER A 357 7.88 2.41 2.23
CA SER A 357 7.71 2.20 0.79
C SER A 357 6.68 3.09 0.12
N GLN A 358 6.08 4.05 0.84
CA GLN A 358 5.06 4.93 0.25
C GLN A 358 5.61 5.91 -0.77
N ASN A 359 6.91 6.12 -0.82
CA ASN A 359 7.62 6.88 -1.83
C ASN A 359 9.03 6.29 -2.06
N ASN A 360 9.62 6.63 -3.20
CA ASN A 360 10.98 6.22 -3.56
C ASN A 360 11.21 4.70 -3.51
N PHE A 361 10.17 3.90 -3.74
CA PHE A 361 10.24 2.45 -3.87
C PHE A 361 10.10 2.06 -5.35
N PHE A 362 10.94 1.15 -5.85
CA PHE A 362 10.91 0.76 -7.25
C PHE A 362 9.55 0.17 -7.65
N THR A 363 9.01 0.69 -8.74
CA THR A 363 7.87 0.12 -9.48
C THR A 363 8.15 0.14 -10.98
N ILE A 364 7.50 -0.73 -11.74
CA ILE A 364 7.53 -0.65 -13.21
C ILE A 364 6.85 0.63 -13.72
N ALA A 365 5.95 1.23 -12.93
CA ALA A 365 5.32 2.51 -13.28
C ALA A 365 6.34 3.65 -13.27
N ASP A 366 7.19 3.74 -12.23
CA ASP A 366 8.23 4.76 -12.15
C ASP A 366 9.25 4.62 -13.29
N LEU A 367 9.65 3.38 -13.57
CA LEU A 367 10.51 3.06 -14.71
C LEU A 367 9.88 3.48 -16.05
N LEU A 368 8.61 3.16 -16.28
CA LEU A 368 7.90 3.48 -17.52
C LEU A 368 7.62 4.99 -17.64
N LYS A 369 7.29 5.66 -16.53
CA LYS A 369 7.16 7.12 -16.48
C LYS A 369 8.44 7.81 -16.93
N SER A 370 9.62 7.34 -16.49
CA SER A 370 10.92 7.86 -16.91
C SER A 370 11.17 7.71 -18.42
N LYS A 371 10.45 6.80 -19.07
CA LYS A 371 10.47 6.57 -20.53
C LYS A 371 9.34 7.27 -21.28
N GLY A 372 8.59 8.16 -20.63
CA GLY A 372 7.54 8.97 -21.24
C GLY A 372 6.17 8.30 -21.30
N TYR A 373 5.94 7.19 -20.62
CA TYR A 373 4.61 6.58 -20.53
C TYR A 373 3.69 7.38 -19.60
N HIS A 374 2.42 7.50 -20.00
CA HIS A 374 1.34 7.83 -19.07
C HIS A 374 1.07 6.61 -18.18
N THR A 375 1.13 6.79 -16.87
CA THR A 375 1.03 5.68 -15.90
C THR A 375 -0.22 5.83 -15.07
N GLN A 376 -1.14 4.88 -15.14
CA GLN A 376 -2.44 4.98 -14.48
C GLN A 376 -2.81 3.72 -13.70
N PHE A 377 -3.56 3.93 -12.61
CA PHE A 377 -4.24 2.89 -11.83
C PHE A 377 -5.74 3.06 -11.97
N VAL A 378 -6.44 2.04 -12.46
CA VAL A 378 -7.89 2.05 -12.66
C VAL A 378 -8.53 1.01 -11.75
N TYR A 379 -9.44 1.46 -10.88
CA TYR A 379 -10.04 0.62 -9.84
C TYR A 379 -11.50 0.99 -9.59
N GLY A 380 -12.40 0.00 -9.61
CA GLY A 380 -13.82 0.22 -9.33
C GLY A 380 -14.12 0.66 -7.89
N GLY A 381 -13.22 0.38 -6.95
CA GLY A 381 -13.35 0.73 -5.53
C GLY A 381 -12.62 2.01 -5.14
N GLU A 382 -12.53 2.24 -3.83
CA GLU A 382 -11.85 3.40 -3.24
C GLU A 382 -10.34 3.13 -3.07
N SER A 383 -9.49 3.80 -3.83
CA SER A 383 -8.03 3.56 -3.88
C SER A 383 -7.27 3.88 -2.59
N HIS A 384 -7.88 4.62 -1.65
CA HIS A 384 -7.28 4.84 -0.32
C HIS A 384 -7.25 3.56 0.54
N PHE A 385 -8.00 2.53 0.15
CA PHE A 385 -7.96 1.22 0.80
C PHE A 385 -6.54 0.64 0.73
N ASP A 386 -6.08 0.08 1.85
CA ASP A 386 -4.77 -0.55 1.99
C ASP A 386 -3.57 0.32 1.56
N ASN A 387 -3.71 1.66 1.62
CA ASN A 387 -2.72 2.66 1.23
C ASN A 387 -2.39 2.68 -0.29
N MET A 388 -3.14 1.99 -1.13
CA MET A 388 -2.86 1.89 -2.57
C MET A 388 -2.63 3.24 -3.23
N LYS A 389 -3.54 4.22 -3.00
CA LYS A 389 -3.43 5.55 -3.61
C LYS A 389 -2.11 6.26 -3.26
N SER A 390 -1.74 6.24 -1.98
CA SER A 390 -0.48 6.85 -1.52
C SER A 390 0.73 6.13 -2.12
N PHE A 391 0.73 4.79 -2.08
CA PHE A 391 1.80 3.98 -2.66
C PHE A 391 1.96 4.22 -4.17
N PHE A 392 0.89 4.24 -4.92
CA PHE A 392 0.95 4.44 -6.37
C PHE A 392 1.41 5.85 -6.74
N LEU A 393 0.82 6.89 -6.15
CA LEU A 393 1.19 8.29 -6.42
C LEU A 393 2.66 8.55 -6.05
N GLY A 394 3.13 8.00 -4.92
CA GLY A 394 4.51 8.18 -4.47
C GLY A 394 5.56 7.36 -5.25
N ASN A 395 5.12 6.41 -6.10
CA ASN A 395 6.00 5.48 -6.79
C ASN A 395 5.68 5.36 -8.29
N GLY A 396 5.44 6.50 -8.95
CA GLY A 396 5.46 6.63 -10.40
C GLY A 396 4.13 6.54 -11.13
N PHE A 397 3.01 6.22 -10.48
CA PHE A 397 1.69 6.37 -11.10
C PHE A 397 1.28 7.85 -11.08
N THR A 398 0.87 8.37 -12.23
CA THR A 398 0.52 9.79 -12.39
C THR A 398 -0.99 10.04 -12.43
N ASP A 399 -1.77 9.00 -12.68
CA ASP A 399 -3.22 9.08 -12.79
C ASP A 399 -3.91 7.98 -11.99
N ILE A 400 -4.84 8.35 -11.12
CA ILE A 400 -5.62 7.43 -10.28
C ILE A 400 -7.10 7.57 -10.64
N GLN A 401 -7.62 6.58 -11.30
CA GLN A 401 -9.00 6.46 -11.73
C GLN A 401 -9.75 5.49 -10.82
N ASP A 402 -10.17 5.96 -9.64
CA ASP A 402 -10.91 5.16 -8.66
C ASP A 402 -12.42 5.46 -8.68
N PHE A 403 -13.17 4.85 -7.78
CA PHE A 403 -14.64 4.94 -7.73
C PHE A 403 -15.17 6.38 -7.84
N GLN A 404 -14.47 7.35 -7.27
CA GLN A 404 -14.91 8.76 -7.29
C GLN A 404 -14.88 9.39 -8.70
N THR A 405 -14.17 8.77 -9.63
CA THR A 405 -14.07 9.25 -11.04
C THR A 405 -15.08 8.58 -11.98
N PHE A 406 -15.93 7.66 -11.48
CA PHE A 406 -16.98 7.02 -12.26
C PHE A 406 -18.23 7.90 -12.27
N GLU A 407 -18.61 8.42 -13.45
CA GLU A 407 -19.72 9.39 -13.56
C GLU A 407 -21.11 8.74 -13.38
N SER A 408 -21.32 7.55 -13.92
CA SER A 408 -22.63 6.87 -13.88
C SER A 408 -22.43 5.34 -14.04
N PRO A 409 -21.89 4.64 -13.04
CA PRO A 409 -21.74 3.20 -13.13
C PRO A 409 -23.10 2.52 -13.19
N GLU A 410 -23.23 1.47 -14.01
CA GLU A 410 -24.47 0.70 -14.16
C GLU A 410 -24.82 -0.04 -12.86
N PHE A 411 -23.79 -0.53 -12.16
CA PHE A 411 -23.96 -1.24 -10.89
C PHE A 411 -22.87 -0.86 -9.88
N VAL A 412 -23.32 -0.62 -8.64
CA VAL A 412 -22.45 -0.33 -7.51
C VAL A 412 -22.72 -1.30 -6.38
N GLY A 413 -21.74 -2.12 -6.04
CA GLY A 413 -21.74 -3.00 -4.89
C GLY A 413 -21.02 -2.40 -3.68
N SER A 414 -20.82 -3.21 -2.64
CA SER A 414 -20.10 -2.81 -1.41
C SER A 414 -18.65 -2.38 -1.66
N TRP A 415 -18.04 -2.85 -2.74
CA TRP A 415 -16.65 -2.57 -3.12
C TRP A 415 -16.52 -1.56 -4.26
N GLY A 416 -17.61 -0.92 -4.66
CA GLY A 416 -17.62 0.11 -5.70
C GLY A 416 -18.28 -0.34 -6.99
N ALA A 417 -17.86 0.24 -8.13
CA ALA A 417 -18.39 -0.06 -9.45
C ALA A 417 -18.10 -1.50 -9.87
N SER A 418 -19.01 -2.08 -10.67
CA SER A 418 -18.85 -3.44 -11.19
C SER A 418 -17.65 -3.61 -12.11
N ASP A 419 -17.21 -4.86 -12.34
CA ASP A 419 -16.10 -5.13 -13.26
C ASP A 419 -16.43 -4.75 -14.71
N GLU A 420 -17.70 -4.82 -15.17
CA GLU A 420 -18.07 -4.29 -16.49
C GLU A 420 -17.89 -2.76 -16.55
N ASP A 421 -18.32 -2.03 -15.51
CA ASP A 421 -18.14 -0.58 -15.43
C ASP A 421 -16.64 -0.23 -15.41
N LEU A 422 -15.85 -0.97 -14.64
CA LEU A 422 -14.40 -0.84 -14.58
C LEU A 422 -13.76 -0.98 -15.96
N TYR A 423 -14.06 -2.06 -16.68
CA TYR A 423 -13.47 -2.32 -17.99
C TYR A 423 -13.99 -1.36 -19.07
N ASN A 424 -15.24 -0.92 -18.99
CA ASN A 424 -15.76 0.12 -19.89
C ASN A 424 -15.00 1.44 -19.71
N LYS A 425 -14.71 1.83 -18.47
CA LYS A 425 -13.90 3.01 -18.16
C LYS A 425 -12.47 2.84 -18.67
N ALA A 426 -11.84 1.68 -18.42
CA ALA A 426 -10.50 1.39 -18.89
C ALA A 426 -10.39 1.49 -20.42
N ASP A 427 -11.33 0.91 -21.17
CA ASP A 427 -11.39 1.00 -22.64
C ASP A 427 -11.51 2.45 -23.14
N ALA A 428 -12.34 3.26 -22.50
CA ALA A 428 -12.48 4.69 -22.84
C ALA A 428 -11.16 5.46 -22.63
N LEU A 429 -10.47 5.19 -21.50
CA LEU A 429 -9.16 5.77 -21.20
C LEU A 429 -8.11 5.35 -22.23
N PHE A 430 -8.00 4.05 -22.55
CA PHE A 430 -7.04 3.54 -23.54
C PHE A 430 -7.30 4.11 -24.93
N THR A 431 -8.56 4.18 -25.34
CA THR A 431 -8.96 4.81 -26.61
C THR A 431 -8.58 6.29 -26.68
N SER A 432 -8.70 7.01 -25.56
CA SER A 432 -8.31 8.41 -25.48
C SER A 432 -6.80 8.61 -25.59
N LEU A 433 -6.02 7.79 -24.87
CA LEU A 433 -4.55 7.85 -24.89
C LEU A 433 -3.98 7.43 -26.25
N ASP A 434 -4.56 6.41 -26.88
CA ASP A 434 -4.17 5.96 -28.22
C ASP A 434 -4.39 7.04 -29.28
N LYS A 435 -5.53 7.75 -29.25
CA LYS A 435 -5.79 8.89 -30.12
C LYS A 435 -4.81 10.05 -29.94
N GLN A 436 -4.22 10.19 -28.77
CA GLN A 436 -3.22 11.21 -28.47
C GLN A 436 -1.79 10.72 -28.79
N GLU A 437 -1.64 9.50 -29.31
CA GLU A 437 -0.35 8.82 -29.54
C GLU A 437 0.51 8.76 -28.27
N GLN A 438 -0.13 8.79 -27.10
CA GLN A 438 0.54 8.75 -25.79
C GLN A 438 0.78 7.30 -25.38
N PRO A 439 2.03 6.83 -25.25
CA PRO A 439 2.30 5.50 -24.71
C PRO A 439 1.82 5.42 -23.26
N PHE A 440 1.21 4.29 -22.89
CA PHE A 440 0.62 4.14 -21.56
C PHE A 440 0.92 2.81 -20.91
N PHE A 441 1.00 2.87 -19.58
CA PHE A 441 0.97 1.73 -18.68
C PHE A 441 -0.27 1.83 -17.80
N SER A 442 -1.05 0.77 -17.72
CA SER A 442 -2.25 0.73 -16.89
C SER A 442 -2.30 -0.53 -16.03
N LEU A 443 -2.50 -0.35 -14.74
CA LEU A 443 -2.93 -1.41 -13.83
C LEU A 443 -4.43 -1.27 -13.64
N VAL A 444 -5.20 -2.24 -14.11
CA VAL A 444 -6.67 -2.32 -13.94
C VAL A 444 -6.97 -3.42 -12.95
N PHE A 445 -7.55 -3.08 -11.80
CA PHE A 445 -7.80 -4.02 -10.72
C PHE A 445 -9.30 -4.24 -10.51
N SER A 446 -9.76 -5.49 -10.67
CA SER A 446 -11.16 -5.87 -10.49
C SER A 446 -11.56 -5.97 -9.01
N SER A 447 -12.85 -5.99 -8.70
CA SER A 447 -13.34 -6.05 -7.31
C SER A 447 -14.60 -6.89 -7.11
N SER A 448 -15.30 -7.29 -8.17
CA SER A 448 -16.61 -7.97 -8.05
C SER A 448 -16.54 -9.34 -7.38
N ASN A 449 -15.38 -10.01 -7.40
CA ASN A 449 -15.16 -11.29 -6.71
C ASN A 449 -14.75 -11.15 -5.24
N HIS A 450 -15.04 -10.01 -4.63
CA HIS A 450 -14.82 -9.82 -3.18
C HIS A 450 -16.12 -10.05 -2.39
N SER A 451 -16.02 -10.62 -1.18
CA SER A 451 -17.18 -10.77 -0.28
C SER A 451 -17.82 -9.41 0.00
N PRO A 452 -19.16 -9.27 -0.09
CA PRO A 452 -20.20 -10.29 -0.11
C PRO A 452 -20.62 -10.84 -1.49
N PHE A 453 -19.74 -10.74 -2.52
CA PHE A 453 -19.93 -11.34 -3.85
C PHE A 453 -21.12 -10.75 -4.62
N GLU A 454 -21.15 -9.42 -4.72
CA GLU A 454 -22.21 -8.66 -5.39
C GLU A 454 -21.86 -8.41 -6.85
N TYR A 455 -22.84 -8.66 -7.73
CA TYR A 455 -22.73 -8.38 -9.16
C TYR A 455 -24.12 -8.07 -9.74
N PRO A 456 -24.25 -7.40 -10.90
CA PRO A 456 -25.54 -7.03 -11.48
C PRO A 456 -26.36 -8.26 -11.92
N ASP A 457 -27.69 -8.12 -11.90
CA ASP A 457 -28.60 -9.17 -12.34
C ASP A 457 -28.61 -9.34 -13.87
N GLY A 458 -28.90 -10.56 -14.33
CA GLY A 458 -29.14 -10.84 -15.75
C GLY A 458 -27.89 -10.88 -16.65
N LYS A 459 -26.68 -10.72 -16.10
CA LYS A 459 -25.43 -10.73 -16.87
C LYS A 459 -24.90 -12.14 -17.13
N ILE A 460 -25.11 -13.04 -16.18
CA ILE A 460 -24.67 -14.45 -16.28
C ILE A 460 -25.81 -15.40 -15.87
N THR A 461 -25.74 -16.65 -16.32
CA THR A 461 -26.48 -17.74 -15.70
C THR A 461 -25.71 -18.19 -14.47
N PRO A 462 -26.28 -18.11 -13.24
CA PRO A 462 -25.59 -18.52 -12.02
C PRO A 462 -25.08 -19.97 -12.09
N PHE A 463 -23.91 -20.20 -11.54
CA PHE A 463 -23.32 -21.55 -11.42
C PHE A 463 -24.03 -22.36 -10.32
N ASN A 464 -24.36 -21.69 -9.22
CA ASN A 464 -25.02 -22.29 -8.06
C ASN A 464 -26.01 -21.32 -7.39
N SER A 465 -26.66 -21.76 -6.31
CA SER A 465 -27.60 -20.97 -5.47
C SER A 465 -27.11 -21.01 -4.01
N PRO A 466 -27.24 -19.91 -3.26
CA PRO A 466 -27.83 -18.60 -3.65
C PRO A 466 -26.97 -17.80 -4.63
N LYS A 467 -27.47 -16.63 -5.08
CA LYS A 467 -26.75 -15.76 -6.06
C LYS A 467 -25.35 -15.36 -5.60
N ASN A 468 -25.23 -14.88 -4.37
CA ASN A 468 -24.03 -14.26 -3.83
C ASN A 468 -23.05 -15.32 -3.29
N THR A 469 -22.47 -16.11 -4.19
CA THR A 469 -21.41 -17.09 -3.89
C THR A 469 -20.13 -16.69 -4.61
N VAL A 470 -19.01 -17.22 -4.15
CA VAL A 470 -17.72 -16.96 -4.79
C VAL A 470 -17.69 -17.46 -6.24
N GLU A 471 -18.27 -18.63 -6.51
CA GLU A 471 -18.31 -19.23 -7.85
C GLU A 471 -19.09 -18.35 -8.84
N ASN A 472 -20.21 -17.80 -8.40
CA ASN A 472 -21.01 -16.88 -9.21
C ASN A 472 -20.31 -15.55 -9.46
N ALA A 473 -19.64 -15.01 -8.44
CA ALA A 473 -18.87 -13.77 -8.58
C ALA A 473 -17.65 -13.95 -9.50
N VAL A 474 -16.94 -15.07 -9.38
CA VAL A 474 -15.87 -15.46 -10.31
C VAL A 474 -16.40 -15.58 -11.74
N LYS A 475 -17.56 -16.23 -11.92
CA LYS A 475 -18.18 -16.36 -13.24
C LYS A 475 -18.58 -15.01 -13.84
N TYR A 476 -19.01 -14.07 -13.00
CA TYR A 476 -19.27 -12.70 -13.46
C TYR A 476 -17.96 -11.95 -13.81
N ALA A 477 -16.91 -12.06 -13.00
CA ALA A 477 -15.62 -11.46 -13.29
C ALA A 477 -15.02 -12.02 -14.60
N ASP A 478 -15.14 -13.32 -14.82
CA ASP A 478 -14.75 -13.98 -16.09
C ASP A 478 -15.55 -13.43 -17.29
N TYR A 479 -16.87 -13.29 -17.14
CA TYR A 479 -17.73 -12.68 -18.15
C TYR A 479 -17.27 -11.25 -18.49
N ALA A 480 -17.02 -10.44 -17.48
CA ALA A 480 -16.66 -9.04 -17.65
C ALA A 480 -15.31 -8.87 -18.37
N VAL A 481 -14.29 -9.62 -17.93
CA VAL A 481 -12.96 -9.58 -18.60
C VAL A 481 -13.02 -10.14 -20.02
N GLY A 482 -13.78 -11.21 -20.24
CA GLY A 482 -13.96 -11.79 -21.57
C GLY A 482 -14.59 -10.81 -22.56
N LYS A 483 -15.66 -10.14 -22.12
CA LYS A 483 -16.35 -9.10 -22.89
C LYS A 483 -15.43 -7.90 -23.22
N PHE A 484 -14.61 -7.49 -22.23
CA PHE A 484 -13.62 -6.45 -22.44
C PHE A 484 -12.59 -6.85 -23.50
N ILE A 485 -12.01 -8.04 -23.43
CA ILE A 485 -11.00 -8.51 -24.39
C ILE A 485 -11.59 -8.62 -25.82
N GLU A 486 -12.83 -9.09 -25.96
CA GLU A 486 -13.51 -9.11 -27.26
C GLU A 486 -13.71 -7.70 -27.86
N LYS A 487 -13.95 -6.71 -27.02
CA LYS A 487 -14.03 -5.30 -27.41
C LYS A 487 -12.65 -4.75 -27.75
N ALA A 488 -11.65 -5.00 -26.91
CA ALA A 488 -10.27 -4.55 -27.09
C ALA A 488 -9.65 -5.07 -28.40
N LYS A 489 -9.91 -6.32 -28.79
CA LYS A 489 -9.46 -6.90 -30.07
C LYS A 489 -9.92 -6.12 -31.30
N LYS A 490 -10.96 -5.31 -31.19
CA LYS A 490 -11.52 -4.48 -32.28
C LYS A 490 -11.08 -3.03 -32.21
N SER A 491 -10.32 -2.67 -31.19
CA SER A 491 -9.83 -1.31 -30.96
C SER A 491 -8.53 -1.03 -31.71
N SER A 492 -8.23 0.26 -31.93
CA SER A 492 -6.98 0.71 -32.57
C SER A 492 -5.75 0.44 -31.70
N TYR A 493 -5.89 0.39 -30.38
CA TYR A 493 -4.78 0.17 -29.47
C TYR A 493 -4.36 -1.30 -29.34
N TRP A 494 -5.16 -2.28 -29.82
CA TRP A 494 -4.91 -3.72 -29.59
C TRP A 494 -3.54 -4.20 -30.05
N ASP A 495 -3.18 -3.93 -31.31
CA ASP A 495 -1.94 -4.42 -31.91
C ASP A 495 -0.68 -3.78 -31.31
N ASN A 496 -0.84 -2.59 -30.72
CA ASN A 496 0.25 -1.87 -30.05
C ASN A 496 0.23 -2.02 -28.53
N THR A 497 -0.50 -3.00 -27.97
CA THR A 497 -0.63 -3.18 -26.52
C THR A 497 -0.36 -4.62 -26.11
N VAL A 498 0.50 -4.82 -25.13
CA VAL A 498 0.67 -6.10 -24.43
C VAL A 498 -0.25 -6.10 -23.21
N PHE A 499 -1.19 -7.05 -23.19
CA PHE A 499 -2.06 -7.30 -22.06
C PHE A 499 -1.53 -8.47 -21.24
N LEU A 500 -1.52 -8.31 -19.92
CA LEU A 500 -1.35 -9.39 -18.96
C LEU A 500 -2.65 -9.53 -18.16
N ILE A 501 -3.33 -10.66 -18.30
CA ILE A 501 -4.41 -11.07 -17.41
C ILE A 501 -3.81 -11.97 -16.35
N VAL A 502 -3.96 -11.62 -15.07
CA VAL A 502 -3.41 -12.41 -13.96
C VAL A 502 -4.25 -12.21 -12.70
N ALA A 503 -4.44 -13.26 -11.91
CA ALA A 503 -5.05 -13.10 -10.60
C ALA A 503 -4.03 -12.57 -9.57
N ASP A 504 -4.52 -11.82 -8.60
CA ASP A 504 -3.72 -11.36 -7.46
C ASP A 504 -3.37 -12.53 -6.53
N HIS A 505 -4.34 -13.36 -6.17
CA HIS A 505 -4.26 -14.59 -5.37
C HIS A 505 -5.53 -15.44 -5.56
N ASP A 506 -5.68 -16.54 -4.81
CA ASP A 506 -6.91 -17.35 -4.76
C ASP A 506 -7.92 -16.78 -3.74
N ALA A 507 -9.20 -17.03 -3.95
CA ALA A 507 -10.31 -16.46 -3.18
C ALA A 507 -10.25 -16.74 -1.68
N ARG A 508 -9.81 -17.91 -1.27
CA ARG A 508 -9.64 -18.29 0.14
C ARG A 508 -8.52 -19.30 0.29
N THR A 509 -7.55 -18.97 1.12
CA THR A 509 -6.50 -19.89 1.50
C THR A 509 -6.91 -20.61 2.78
N THR A 510 -7.35 -21.84 2.66
CA THR A 510 -7.82 -22.68 3.77
C THR A 510 -6.90 -23.90 3.93
N GLY A 511 -7.12 -24.71 4.97
CA GLY A 511 -6.39 -25.94 5.23
C GLY A 511 -5.27 -25.82 6.26
N ASP A 512 -4.82 -26.97 6.75
CA ASP A 512 -3.90 -27.10 7.88
C ASP A 512 -2.41 -27.05 7.47
N LEU A 513 -2.13 -27.07 6.17
CA LEU A 513 -0.76 -26.98 5.66
C LEU A 513 -0.14 -25.62 5.98
N PRO A 514 1.13 -25.58 6.43
CA PRO A 514 1.83 -24.32 6.68
C PRO A 514 1.81 -23.38 5.47
N VAL A 515 1.99 -23.93 4.26
CA VAL A 515 1.83 -23.29 2.96
C VAL A 515 0.98 -24.21 2.08
N PRO A 516 -0.31 -23.94 1.91
CA PRO A 516 -1.21 -24.77 1.07
C PRO A 516 -1.00 -24.41 -0.40
N ILE A 517 -0.07 -25.10 -1.06
CA ILE A 517 0.49 -24.79 -2.38
C ILE A 517 -0.60 -24.69 -3.46
N GLY A 518 -1.59 -25.60 -3.45
CA GLY A 518 -2.70 -25.57 -4.41
C GLY A 518 -3.46 -24.25 -4.43
N HIS A 519 -3.58 -23.58 -3.27
CA HIS A 519 -4.20 -22.27 -3.13
C HIS A 519 -3.33 -21.09 -3.60
N PHE A 520 -2.11 -21.32 -4.02
CA PHE A 520 -1.27 -20.29 -4.62
C PHE A 520 -1.28 -20.36 -6.14
N LYS A 521 -1.85 -21.42 -6.73
CA LYS A 521 -1.94 -21.57 -8.20
C LYS A 521 -2.97 -20.58 -8.77
N ILE A 522 -2.55 -19.79 -9.76
CA ILE A 522 -3.34 -18.71 -10.36
C ILE A 522 -3.29 -18.78 -11.90
N PRO A 523 -4.31 -18.28 -12.61
CA PRO A 523 -4.21 -18.03 -14.04
C PRO A 523 -3.30 -16.85 -14.36
N ALA A 524 -2.53 -16.96 -15.44
CA ALA A 524 -1.80 -15.86 -16.05
C ALA A 524 -1.75 -16.05 -17.57
N ILE A 525 -2.04 -14.99 -18.34
CA ILE A 525 -2.15 -15.02 -19.79
C ILE A 525 -1.62 -13.72 -20.37
N PHE A 526 -0.67 -13.77 -21.29
CA PHE A 526 -0.28 -12.64 -22.12
C PHE A 526 -1.07 -12.65 -23.44
N LEU A 527 -1.57 -11.47 -23.86
CA LEU A 527 -2.39 -11.28 -25.07
C LEU A 527 -2.03 -9.97 -25.78
N GLY A 528 -2.52 -9.80 -27.00
CA GLY A 528 -2.33 -8.59 -27.80
C GLY A 528 -0.92 -8.45 -28.36
N GLY A 529 -0.64 -7.32 -28.98
CA GLY A 529 0.71 -6.93 -29.41
C GLY A 529 1.49 -7.94 -30.26
N GLY A 530 0.83 -8.89 -30.93
CA GLY A 530 1.49 -9.95 -31.71
C GLY A 530 1.99 -11.12 -30.84
N ILE A 531 1.43 -11.31 -29.64
CA ILE A 531 1.71 -12.46 -28.79
C ILE A 531 1.15 -13.73 -29.42
N GLU A 532 2.02 -14.71 -29.68
CA GLU A 532 1.64 -16.02 -30.23
C GLU A 532 1.07 -16.93 -29.14
N PRO A 533 0.03 -17.73 -29.46
CA PRO A 533 -0.54 -18.70 -28.53
C PRO A 533 0.50 -19.73 -28.07
N LYS A 534 0.64 -19.88 -26.75
CA LYS A 534 1.53 -20.85 -26.13
C LYS A 534 0.98 -21.30 -24.79
N PHE A 535 0.95 -22.60 -24.52
CA PHE A 535 0.64 -23.12 -23.19
C PHE A 535 1.93 -23.55 -22.51
N ASP A 536 2.44 -22.71 -21.63
CA ASP A 536 3.73 -22.87 -20.97
C ASP A 536 3.59 -23.77 -19.74
N THR A 537 4.42 -24.81 -19.66
CA THR A 537 4.38 -25.80 -18.57
C THR A 537 5.49 -25.60 -17.53
N ARG A 538 6.35 -24.60 -17.72
CA ARG A 538 7.40 -24.27 -16.75
C ARG A 538 6.78 -23.88 -15.43
N LEU A 539 7.46 -24.23 -14.33
CA LEU A 539 7.12 -23.69 -13.02
C LEU A 539 7.51 -22.22 -12.96
N THR A 540 6.55 -21.37 -12.65
CA THR A 540 6.72 -19.90 -12.67
C THR A 540 6.14 -19.26 -11.43
N SER A 541 6.72 -18.15 -11.04
CA SER A 541 6.25 -17.30 -9.95
C SER A 541 5.63 -16.01 -10.50
N GLN A 542 4.66 -15.47 -9.80
CA GLN A 542 4.08 -14.15 -10.13
C GLN A 542 5.15 -13.04 -10.26
N LEU A 543 6.31 -13.20 -9.59
CA LEU A 543 7.47 -12.29 -9.72
C LEU A 543 8.10 -12.28 -11.12
N ASP A 544 7.88 -13.32 -11.92
CA ASP A 544 8.45 -13.43 -13.26
C ASP A 544 7.65 -12.62 -14.30
N LEU A 545 6.44 -12.20 -13.95
CA LEU A 545 5.55 -11.51 -14.87
C LEU A 545 6.00 -10.08 -15.20
N PRO A 546 6.43 -9.21 -14.26
CA PRO A 546 6.85 -7.86 -14.60
C PRO A 546 8.07 -7.79 -15.53
N PRO A 547 9.19 -8.51 -15.31
CA PRO A 547 10.32 -8.48 -16.26
C PRO A 547 9.94 -9.07 -17.63
N THR A 548 9.10 -10.12 -17.66
CA THR A 548 8.58 -10.69 -18.91
C THR A 548 7.72 -9.67 -19.68
N LEU A 549 6.86 -8.95 -18.98
CA LEU A 549 5.99 -7.93 -19.53
C LEU A 549 6.78 -6.78 -20.18
N LEU A 550 7.82 -6.30 -19.51
CA LEU A 550 8.74 -5.28 -20.06
C LEU A 550 9.44 -5.80 -21.31
N SER A 551 9.90 -7.04 -21.29
CA SER A 551 10.59 -7.69 -22.42
C SER A 551 9.69 -7.84 -23.64
N LEU A 552 8.44 -8.29 -23.47
CA LEU A 552 7.42 -8.41 -24.53
C LEU A 552 7.00 -7.04 -25.09
N ALA A 553 7.01 -6.01 -24.26
CA ALA A 553 6.68 -4.66 -24.67
C ALA A 553 7.86 -3.91 -25.34
N GLY A 554 9.05 -4.50 -25.43
CA GLY A 554 10.23 -3.87 -26.03
C GLY A 554 10.89 -2.82 -25.15
N VAL A 555 10.76 -2.92 -23.83
CA VAL A 555 11.29 -1.97 -22.87
C VAL A 555 12.58 -2.52 -22.24
N SER A 556 13.71 -2.30 -22.90
CA SER A 556 15.01 -2.53 -22.26
C SER A 556 15.23 -1.55 -21.12
N SER A 557 15.72 -2.04 -19.98
CA SER A 557 15.75 -1.23 -18.75
C SER A 557 16.76 -1.76 -17.72
N THR A 558 17.02 -0.93 -16.72
CA THR A 558 17.81 -1.32 -15.54
C THR A 558 16.85 -1.39 -14.35
N HIS A 559 16.77 -2.55 -13.69
CA HIS A 559 15.84 -2.76 -12.59
C HIS A 559 16.34 -3.81 -11.57
N PRO A 560 15.86 -3.76 -10.31
CA PRO A 560 16.30 -4.68 -9.25
C PRO A 560 15.47 -5.97 -9.14
N MET A 561 14.50 -6.21 -10.02
CA MET A 561 13.60 -7.36 -9.94
C MET A 561 14.36 -8.68 -10.09
N ILE A 562 14.07 -9.64 -9.21
CA ILE A 562 14.70 -10.98 -9.20
C ILE A 562 13.91 -12.03 -9.98
N GLY A 563 12.77 -11.65 -10.56
CA GLY A 563 11.97 -12.48 -11.43
C GLY A 563 12.71 -12.80 -12.74
N HIS A 564 12.37 -13.92 -13.34
CA HIS A 564 12.91 -14.32 -14.66
C HIS A 564 12.13 -13.66 -15.78
N ASP A 565 12.81 -13.20 -16.81
CA ASP A 565 12.18 -12.92 -18.10
C ASP A 565 11.87 -14.25 -18.80
N LEU A 566 10.59 -14.62 -18.82
CA LEU A 566 10.12 -15.90 -19.37
C LEU A 566 10.18 -15.97 -20.91
N THR A 567 10.49 -14.85 -21.58
CA THR A 567 10.81 -14.86 -23.03
C THR A 567 12.14 -15.55 -23.30
N GLN A 568 12.99 -15.66 -22.28
CA GLN A 568 14.26 -16.35 -22.31
C GLN A 568 14.08 -17.84 -21.93
N ASP A 569 15.10 -18.64 -22.23
CA ASP A 569 15.17 -20.00 -21.71
C ASP A 569 15.49 -19.96 -20.21
N VAL A 570 14.62 -20.57 -19.41
CA VAL A 570 14.80 -20.70 -17.95
C VAL A 570 15.13 -22.15 -17.64
N PRO A 571 16.38 -22.48 -17.32
CA PRO A 571 16.78 -23.84 -16.98
C PRO A 571 15.91 -24.41 -15.85
N GLU A 572 15.55 -25.68 -15.94
CA GLU A 572 14.64 -26.34 -14.99
C GLU A 572 15.10 -26.17 -13.53
N GLN A 573 16.42 -26.24 -13.29
CA GLN A 573 17.03 -26.07 -11.95
C GLN A 573 16.89 -24.66 -11.38
N LYS A 574 16.51 -23.68 -12.20
CA LYS A 574 16.25 -22.29 -11.78
C LYS A 574 14.76 -21.94 -11.73
N GLN A 575 13.90 -22.81 -12.26
CA GLN A 575 12.45 -22.63 -12.13
C GLN A 575 12.02 -22.81 -10.68
N ARG A 576 11.22 -21.87 -10.18
CA ARG A 576 10.74 -21.88 -8.80
C ARG A 576 9.42 -21.15 -8.65
N ALA A 577 8.67 -21.50 -7.61
CA ALA A 577 7.56 -20.72 -7.09
C ALA A 577 7.90 -20.25 -5.67
N ILE A 578 7.64 -18.98 -5.40
CA ILE A 578 7.88 -18.34 -4.10
C ILE A 578 6.53 -17.96 -3.50
N MET A 579 6.28 -18.43 -2.28
CA MET A 579 4.98 -18.30 -1.61
C MET A 579 5.16 -17.85 -0.17
N GLN A 580 4.34 -16.90 0.28
CA GLN A 580 4.31 -16.43 1.67
C GLN A 580 2.89 -16.51 2.21
N ARG A 581 2.68 -17.31 3.26
CA ARG A 581 1.45 -17.33 4.05
C ARG A 581 1.75 -16.82 5.46
N ASP A 582 1.31 -15.62 5.76
CA ASP A 582 1.65 -14.95 7.02
C ASP A 582 3.17 -14.98 7.27
N LYS A 583 3.62 -15.71 8.30
CA LYS A 583 5.03 -15.86 8.65
C LYS A 583 5.66 -17.18 8.14
N ASN A 584 4.98 -17.91 7.27
CA ASN A 584 5.49 -19.13 6.68
C ASN A 584 5.91 -18.86 5.23
N PHE A 585 7.14 -19.17 4.91
CA PHE A 585 7.70 -19.05 3.56
C PHE A 585 7.76 -20.42 2.91
N GLY A 586 7.36 -20.52 1.65
CA GLY A 586 7.44 -21.71 0.82
C GLY A 586 8.22 -21.46 -0.46
N TRP A 587 9.11 -22.39 -0.78
CA TRP A 587 9.86 -22.45 -2.03
C TRP A 587 9.59 -23.80 -2.70
N MET A 588 9.12 -23.81 -3.93
CA MET A 588 8.90 -25.03 -4.69
C MET A 588 9.76 -25.04 -5.95
N THR A 589 10.34 -26.21 -6.28
CA THR A 589 11.13 -26.45 -7.48
C THR A 589 10.31 -27.11 -8.60
N ALA A 590 10.85 -27.16 -9.80
CA ALA A 590 10.16 -27.69 -10.98
C ALA A 590 9.68 -29.14 -10.81
N ASP A 591 10.44 -29.98 -10.08
CA ASP A 591 10.13 -31.37 -9.74
C ASP A 591 9.26 -31.52 -8.47
N ASN A 592 8.61 -30.43 -8.03
CA ASN A 592 7.70 -30.35 -6.87
C ASN A 592 8.36 -30.63 -5.49
N ASN A 593 9.67 -30.53 -5.37
CA ASN A 593 10.29 -30.47 -4.03
C ASN A 593 9.97 -29.11 -3.41
N VAL A 594 9.70 -29.12 -2.08
CA VAL A 594 9.25 -27.94 -1.34
C VAL A 594 10.11 -27.75 -0.11
N VAL A 595 10.57 -26.54 0.08
CA VAL A 595 11.26 -26.09 1.29
C VAL A 595 10.36 -25.12 2.02
N ILE A 596 10.07 -25.35 3.31
CA ILE A 596 9.23 -24.48 4.13
C ILE A 596 10.02 -23.95 5.32
N LEU A 597 10.04 -22.62 5.46
CA LEU A 597 10.57 -21.93 6.64
C LEU A 597 9.40 -21.44 7.50
N ARG A 598 9.47 -21.73 8.80
CA ARG A 598 8.47 -21.33 9.80
C ARG A 598 9.14 -20.62 10.97
N PRO A 599 8.42 -19.72 11.69
CA PRO A 599 8.99 -19.04 12.86
C PRO A 599 9.55 -20.03 13.89
N GLU A 600 10.78 -19.79 14.33
CA GLU A 600 11.45 -20.53 15.42
C GLU A 600 11.53 -22.05 15.22
N MET A 601 11.37 -22.52 13.97
CA MET A 601 11.44 -23.96 13.64
C MET A 601 12.59 -24.26 12.69
N ALA A 602 13.07 -25.49 12.70
CA ALA A 602 14.00 -25.98 11.69
C ALA A 602 13.34 -25.94 10.28
N ILE A 603 14.17 -25.69 9.27
CA ILE A 603 13.73 -25.73 7.88
C ILE A 603 13.23 -27.15 7.57
N SER A 604 12.03 -27.23 6.99
CA SER A 604 11.38 -28.50 6.67
C SER A 604 11.32 -28.69 5.16
N THR A 605 11.47 -29.94 4.72
CA THR A 605 11.50 -30.28 3.30
C THR A 605 10.46 -31.34 2.96
N TYR A 606 9.79 -31.16 1.83
CA TYR A 606 8.65 -31.99 1.42
C TYR A 606 8.68 -32.24 -0.09
N ARG A 607 7.85 -33.18 -0.51
CA ARG A 607 7.38 -33.32 -1.89
C ARG A 607 5.91 -32.99 -1.97
N TYR A 608 5.56 -32.08 -2.88
CA TYR A 608 4.17 -31.71 -3.17
C TYR A 608 3.56 -32.65 -4.20
N HIS A 609 2.35 -33.13 -3.92
CA HIS A 609 1.55 -33.97 -4.79
C HIS A 609 0.36 -33.14 -5.34
N PRO A 610 0.42 -32.66 -6.58
CA PRO A 610 -0.62 -31.77 -7.14
C PRO A 610 -2.02 -32.38 -7.20
N ASP A 611 -2.12 -33.70 -7.43
CA ASP A 611 -3.40 -34.41 -7.59
C ASP A 611 -4.19 -34.53 -6.27
N THR A 612 -3.48 -34.58 -5.16
CA THR A 612 -4.07 -34.73 -3.81
C THR A 612 -3.90 -33.49 -2.95
N GLU A 613 -3.18 -32.50 -3.45
CA GLU A 613 -2.78 -31.25 -2.74
C GLU A 613 -2.10 -31.51 -1.38
N THR A 614 -1.35 -32.62 -1.26
CA THR A 614 -0.68 -33.06 -0.03
C THR A 614 0.81 -32.84 -0.09
N LEU A 615 1.43 -32.77 1.10
CA LEU A 615 2.88 -32.72 1.31
C LEU A 615 3.34 -34.02 1.99
N THR A 616 4.39 -34.65 1.49
CA THR A 616 5.07 -35.76 2.15
C THR A 616 6.50 -35.39 2.50
N ASP A 617 6.93 -35.72 3.72
CA ASP A 617 8.32 -35.48 4.15
C ASP A 617 9.29 -36.13 3.17
N THR A 618 10.16 -35.34 2.57
CA THR A 618 11.11 -35.79 1.57
C THR A 618 12.40 -35.00 1.72
N PRO A 619 13.56 -35.66 1.79
CA PRO A 619 14.85 -34.98 1.77
C PRO A 619 15.05 -34.20 0.48
N VAL A 620 15.49 -32.96 0.59
CA VAL A 620 15.87 -32.08 -0.51
C VAL A 620 17.37 -31.77 -0.40
N ASP A 621 18.05 -31.61 -1.51
CA ASP A 621 19.49 -31.33 -1.52
C ASP A 621 19.83 -30.01 -0.79
N ALA A 622 21.01 -29.98 -0.19
CA ALA A 622 21.44 -28.87 0.65
C ALA A 622 21.51 -27.53 -0.12
N LYS A 623 21.84 -27.55 -1.42
CA LYS A 623 21.93 -26.33 -2.23
C LYS A 623 20.56 -25.71 -2.47
N THR A 624 19.55 -26.53 -2.73
CA THR A 624 18.16 -26.08 -2.87
C THR A 624 17.64 -25.51 -1.56
N VAL A 625 17.93 -26.16 -0.42
CA VAL A 625 17.57 -25.61 0.92
C VAL A 625 18.24 -24.27 1.17
N GLU A 626 19.53 -24.14 0.84
CA GLU A 626 20.29 -22.90 0.98
C GLU A 626 19.72 -21.76 0.12
N ARG A 627 19.36 -22.03 -1.15
CA ARG A 627 18.72 -21.07 -2.04
C ARG A 627 17.36 -20.63 -1.52
N ALA A 628 16.52 -21.57 -1.12
CA ALA A 628 15.22 -21.27 -0.51
C ALA A 628 15.35 -20.37 0.71
N HIS A 629 16.32 -20.68 1.59
CA HIS A 629 16.60 -19.88 2.76
C HIS A 629 17.07 -18.45 2.39
N ALA A 630 17.98 -18.31 1.44
CA ALA A 630 18.45 -17.00 0.98
C ALA A 630 17.29 -16.16 0.43
N HIS A 631 16.41 -16.75 -0.38
CA HIS A 631 15.25 -16.03 -0.91
C HIS A 631 14.20 -15.68 0.16
N ALA A 632 14.03 -16.50 1.21
CA ALA A 632 13.18 -16.17 2.35
C ALA A 632 13.69 -14.94 3.13
N MET A 633 15.03 -14.76 3.18
CA MET A 633 15.67 -13.63 3.84
C MET A 633 15.74 -12.38 2.95
N TRP A 634 15.79 -12.56 1.62
CA TRP A 634 16.08 -11.49 0.65
C TRP A 634 15.13 -10.32 0.73
N GLY A 635 13.81 -10.56 0.71
CA GLY A 635 12.82 -9.47 0.73
C GLY A 635 12.99 -8.56 1.95
N SER A 636 13.20 -9.15 3.14
CA SER A 636 13.46 -8.37 4.36
C SER A 636 14.81 -7.66 4.33
N LEU A 637 15.86 -8.28 3.80
CA LEU A 637 17.17 -7.63 3.63
C LEU A 637 17.06 -6.44 2.69
N ALA A 638 16.45 -6.63 1.52
CA ALA A 638 16.31 -5.58 0.51
C ALA A 638 15.47 -4.40 1.00
N PHE A 639 14.42 -4.67 1.80
CA PHE A 639 13.60 -3.63 2.42
C PHE A 639 14.34 -2.87 3.53
N ASN A 640 15.05 -3.57 4.40
CA ASN A 640 15.76 -2.96 5.53
C ASN A 640 16.92 -2.07 5.07
N GLU A 641 17.68 -2.54 4.09
CA GLU A 641 18.89 -1.87 3.57
C GLU A 641 18.61 -0.93 2.38
N ASP A 642 17.34 -0.69 2.05
CA ASP A 642 16.95 0.19 0.94
C ASP A 642 17.49 -0.22 -0.44
N PHE A 643 17.69 -1.51 -0.69
CA PHE A 643 18.19 -2.02 -1.96
C PHE A 643 17.19 -1.92 -3.12
N TYR A 644 15.94 -1.57 -2.82
CA TYR A 644 14.82 -1.55 -3.77
C TYR A 644 14.28 -0.13 -4.00
N ARG A 645 15.17 0.87 -4.01
CA ARG A 645 14.82 2.26 -4.29
C ARG A 645 14.54 2.50 -5.77
N ALA A 646 13.65 3.46 -6.06
CA ALA A 646 13.53 4.04 -7.39
C ALA A 646 14.91 4.58 -7.84
N GLN A 647 15.24 4.38 -9.11
CA GLN A 647 16.53 4.86 -9.63
C GLN A 647 16.42 6.34 -9.98
N PRO A 648 17.43 7.17 -9.69
CA PRO A 648 17.45 8.54 -10.15
C PRO A 648 17.35 8.57 -11.68
N THR A 649 16.46 9.39 -12.20
CA THR A 649 16.42 9.73 -13.63
C THR A 649 17.66 10.58 -13.94
N TYR A 650 18.65 10.00 -14.59
CA TYR A 650 19.80 10.73 -15.14
C TYR A 650 19.47 11.28 -16.53
#